data_c5552dce31542a005f98bef794e714e5
#
_entry.id   c5552dce31542a005f98bef794e714e5
#
_cell.length_a   1.000
_cell.length_b   1.000
_cell.length_c   1.000
_cell.angle_alpha   90.00
_cell.angle_beta   90.00
_cell.angle_gamma   90.00
#
_symmetry.space_group_name_H-M   'P 1'
#
loop_
_entity.id
_entity.type
_entity.pdbx_description
1 polymer ?
#
loop_
_entity_poly.entity_id
_entity_poly.type
_entity_poly.pdbx_seq_one_letter_code
_entity_poly.pdbx_strand_id
1 'polypeptide(L)'
;MKVYFENLIKLEKLRELSVPSKLDLDNVLRIIKDDEELTQYFYDKLNSSWLEMLECAKEFEGLDAKEAGLVERYKTVYLFECAEANPEVVLRIIKGVAPRDAWVQGKLVGAIAKMPEQIAVEGVPVVLDYVGKRENIVWFFAGEETAKLMMKLVENYPEDAIKIAKALLDIWRPGEKEAGVFERIRSKFATHEYKELIFDYYSKVWENRPFESISILVDMYDKYLDECFKEKNYDVSEYLGVSLSDLEDDYHLDRDIESILVKAMCEAGRTVIEKEPDKVSELLENLEKRNKGVLQRVEMYLLRFVSAGSEKDRINKIIWNQKFIESPYFKYEHRHLLNDKFEEVSEETKKIFVEWIKKQKITEERKEEVKEWCQKNNQELPDFEKWENQAKAEELYLVREIFKELYDEYKNRSGLNDDALAPRRMVSEARAISPMESTPLTLEEMTKKSCDAVLDFILEPSNYEKDTKKDGRHWESPEYGLAETFKNDVKQRLRKYLSCDLKKLAQLGPYFLSRFFYGLHEAIRETDTERKLWVSALELASKIVKKNGTNEEYRTCFSAILSTFHDGFRDDDKGIEFNPERVRIFWEMIEILTKYPIGDMSRFGDEEKDPIQIRCNFVPGQAVELSVPLGVVCKKHFGKFYDEYLMNKIRQSYERILNDIRVTGINCTFGLDFARIYWTDSEWINNNIEKIFCDDLWDETWGSYVSWGRPSPQGFKLLVEKGIYYRAVEKIGDKNKYKFGKNPDEGLVEHLMIGYFNGWIDFESDVLKIFFNRASVELRAKAADFLTTGFKSVNEEGGTEKDEVAERMRNYWNGRLAAIEDEPKENEKEAIELTGWVEDSVLPAKETLELLEKTLNLSGGKIGKLRDAKEFIEGICNLGQGNELLALRCLKKAAEDKNMHYSWPKIQDPLVKFLEGLPEEAQGEGKDVADLYGRYNPDKFRAVWEKLNVAIGSD
;
A
#
# COMPACT_ATOMS: atom_id res chain seq x y z
N MET A 1 -25.43 -36.23 -21.15
CA MET A 1 -25.03 -35.55 -19.88
C MET A 1 -25.22 -36.58 -18.74
N LYS A 2 -24.22 -36.80 -17.89
CA LYS A 2 -24.42 -37.69 -16.69
C LYS A 2 -25.31 -36.90 -15.74
N VAL A 3 -26.41 -37.47 -15.30
CA VAL A 3 -27.35 -36.82 -14.38
C VAL A 3 -26.68 -36.72 -13.00
N TYR A 4 -26.36 -35.54 -12.59
CA TYR A 4 -25.58 -35.28 -11.36
C TYR A 4 -26.26 -35.84 -10.12
N PHE A 5 -27.53 -35.54 -9.89
CA PHE A 5 -28.24 -35.96 -8.72
C PHE A 5 -28.43 -37.50 -8.63
N GLU A 6 -28.59 -38.20 -9.76
CA GLU A 6 -28.64 -39.67 -9.73
C GLU A 6 -27.30 -40.29 -9.30
N ASN A 7 -26.19 -39.70 -9.74
CA ASN A 7 -24.85 -40.13 -9.35
C ASN A 7 -24.55 -39.79 -7.88
N LEU A 8 -24.95 -38.57 -7.43
CA LEU A 8 -24.84 -38.15 -6.05
C LEU A 8 -25.50 -39.11 -5.08
N ILE A 9 -26.77 -39.51 -5.35
CA ILE A 9 -27.52 -40.46 -4.52
C ILE A 9 -26.83 -41.85 -4.45
N LYS A 10 -26.20 -42.28 -5.54
CA LYS A 10 -25.38 -43.52 -5.54
C LYS A 10 -24.12 -43.34 -4.70
N LEU A 11 -23.41 -42.20 -4.81
CA LEU A 11 -22.21 -41.94 -4.01
C LEU A 11 -22.50 -41.80 -2.52
N GLU A 12 -23.65 -41.24 -2.12
CA GLU A 12 -24.08 -41.16 -0.71
C GLU A 12 -24.09 -42.54 -0.07
N LYS A 13 -24.70 -43.50 -0.73
CA LYS A 13 -24.79 -44.90 -0.25
C LYS A 13 -23.42 -45.57 -0.19
N LEU A 14 -22.56 -45.36 -1.16
CA LEU A 14 -21.22 -45.95 -1.20
C LEU A 14 -20.30 -45.33 -0.13
N ARG A 15 -20.35 -44.03 0.06
CA ARG A 15 -19.51 -43.30 1.04
C ARG A 15 -19.76 -43.76 2.49
N GLU A 16 -20.98 -44.14 2.83
CA GLU A 16 -21.37 -44.60 4.19
C GLU A 16 -20.91 -46.02 4.51
N LEU A 17 -20.33 -46.76 3.55
CA LEU A 17 -19.85 -48.10 3.79
C LEU A 17 -18.68 -48.12 4.79
N SER A 18 -18.84 -48.86 5.88
CA SER A 18 -17.81 -49.10 6.89
C SER A 18 -16.75 -50.11 6.45
N VAL A 19 -17.05 -50.97 5.48
CA VAL A 19 -16.13 -51.95 4.90
C VAL A 19 -16.35 -51.96 3.39
N PRO A 20 -15.75 -51.09 2.63
CA PRO A 20 -15.90 -51.05 1.18
C PRO A 20 -15.23 -52.26 0.51
N SER A 21 -15.79 -52.71 -0.60
CA SER A 21 -15.21 -53.76 -1.44
C SER A 21 -14.55 -53.20 -2.69
N LYS A 22 -13.73 -53.99 -3.38
CA LYS A 22 -13.12 -53.59 -4.67
C LYS A 22 -14.17 -53.18 -5.72
N LEU A 23 -15.34 -53.84 -5.72
CA LEU A 23 -16.46 -53.52 -6.61
C LEU A 23 -17.04 -52.13 -6.29
N ASP A 24 -17.10 -51.75 -5.02
CA ASP A 24 -17.57 -50.45 -4.58
C ASP A 24 -16.60 -49.37 -5.01
N LEU A 25 -15.29 -49.61 -4.88
CA LEU A 25 -14.27 -48.69 -5.39
C LEU A 25 -14.38 -48.51 -6.91
N ASP A 26 -14.49 -49.57 -7.69
CA ASP A 26 -14.64 -49.47 -9.15
C ASP A 26 -15.90 -48.68 -9.55
N ASN A 27 -16.99 -48.82 -8.78
CA ASN A 27 -18.21 -48.07 -8.95
C ASN A 27 -18.00 -46.58 -8.64
N VAL A 28 -17.35 -46.25 -7.52
CA VAL A 28 -17.02 -44.87 -7.14
C VAL A 28 -16.15 -44.22 -8.22
N LEU A 29 -15.02 -44.83 -8.59
CA LEU A 29 -14.10 -44.31 -9.58
C LEU A 29 -14.77 -44.06 -10.94
N ARG A 30 -15.73 -44.92 -11.35
CA ARG A 30 -16.50 -44.68 -12.57
C ARG A 30 -17.46 -43.50 -12.46
N ILE A 31 -18.05 -43.27 -11.29
CA ILE A 31 -18.97 -42.14 -11.05
C ILE A 31 -18.23 -40.81 -11.02
N ILE A 32 -17.14 -40.76 -10.28
CA ILE A 32 -16.35 -39.51 -10.07
C ILE A 32 -15.41 -39.17 -11.23
N LYS A 33 -15.19 -40.11 -12.16
CA LYS A 33 -14.33 -39.90 -13.32
C LYS A 33 -14.75 -38.65 -14.13
N ASP A 34 -13.86 -37.72 -14.31
CA ASP A 34 -14.08 -36.52 -15.06
C ASP A 34 -15.18 -35.57 -14.48
N ASP A 35 -15.51 -35.70 -13.17
CA ASP A 35 -16.49 -34.87 -12.48
C ASP A 35 -15.90 -34.38 -11.15
N GLU A 36 -15.44 -33.13 -11.14
CA GLU A 36 -14.75 -32.54 -9.98
C GLU A 36 -15.67 -32.41 -8.75
N GLU A 37 -16.92 -32.03 -8.96
CA GLU A 37 -17.89 -31.82 -7.88
C GLU A 37 -18.28 -33.13 -7.21
N LEU A 38 -18.50 -34.21 -7.98
CA LEU A 38 -18.74 -35.54 -7.42
C LEU A 38 -17.49 -36.09 -6.73
N THR A 39 -16.30 -35.76 -7.22
CA THR A 39 -15.03 -36.13 -6.56
C THR A 39 -14.92 -35.40 -5.22
N GLN A 40 -15.18 -34.08 -5.22
CA GLN A 40 -15.25 -33.31 -3.97
C GLN A 40 -16.20 -33.93 -2.98
N TYR A 41 -17.44 -34.18 -3.43
CA TYR A 41 -18.49 -34.75 -2.58
C TYR A 41 -18.09 -36.09 -2.00
N PHE A 42 -17.40 -36.93 -2.77
CA PHE A 42 -16.91 -38.23 -2.31
C PHE A 42 -15.86 -38.09 -1.20
N TYR A 43 -14.84 -37.24 -1.39
CA TYR A 43 -13.76 -37.07 -0.41
C TYR A 43 -14.16 -36.21 0.79
N ASP A 44 -15.18 -35.36 0.66
CA ASP A 44 -15.67 -34.56 1.79
C ASP A 44 -16.33 -35.51 2.83
N LYS A 45 -15.77 -35.54 4.04
CA LYS A 45 -16.22 -36.38 5.15
C LYS A 45 -16.21 -37.88 4.87
N LEU A 46 -15.37 -38.34 3.93
CA LEU A 46 -15.16 -39.78 3.69
C LEU A 46 -14.54 -40.40 4.93
N ASN A 47 -15.05 -41.54 5.36
CA ASN A 47 -14.49 -42.26 6.51
C ASN A 47 -13.15 -42.91 6.17
N SER A 48 -12.30 -43.12 7.18
CA SER A 48 -10.94 -43.64 7.01
C SER A 48 -10.86 -45.12 6.54
N SER A 49 -11.95 -45.84 6.51
CA SER A 49 -11.97 -47.25 6.02
C SER A 49 -11.67 -47.38 4.51
N TRP A 50 -11.80 -46.31 3.77
CA TRP A 50 -11.46 -46.26 2.34
C TRP A 50 -9.96 -46.04 2.07
N LEU A 51 -9.18 -45.62 3.06
CA LEU A 51 -7.82 -45.13 2.88
C LEU A 51 -6.87 -46.14 2.22
N GLU A 52 -6.81 -47.37 2.76
CA GLU A 52 -5.91 -48.41 2.22
C GLU A 52 -6.31 -48.85 0.81
N MET A 53 -7.61 -48.87 0.53
CA MET A 53 -8.12 -49.25 -0.79
C MET A 53 -7.81 -48.19 -1.84
N LEU A 54 -7.93 -46.87 -1.50
CA LEU A 54 -7.57 -45.74 -2.36
C LEU A 54 -6.05 -45.69 -2.59
N GLU A 55 -5.25 -46.02 -1.57
CA GLU A 55 -3.79 -46.15 -1.71
C GLU A 55 -3.44 -47.29 -2.70
N CYS A 56 -4.04 -48.47 -2.55
CA CYS A 56 -3.83 -49.60 -3.45
C CYS A 56 -4.26 -49.28 -4.90
N ALA A 57 -5.25 -48.42 -5.10
CA ALA A 57 -5.71 -47.94 -6.40
C ALA A 57 -4.86 -46.80 -6.95
N LYS A 58 -3.84 -46.32 -6.22
CA LYS A 58 -2.93 -45.26 -6.60
C LYS A 58 -3.58 -43.85 -6.78
N GLU A 59 -4.69 -43.63 -6.10
CA GLU A 59 -5.47 -42.39 -6.22
C GLU A 59 -4.70 -41.15 -5.72
N PHE A 60 -3.63 -41.29 -4.98
CA PHE A 60 -2.81 -40.20 -4.44
C PHE A 60 -1.58 -39.86 -5.31
N GLU A 61 -1.29 -40.62 -6.40
CA GLU A 61 -0.14 -40.33 -7.29
C GLU A 61 -0.23 -38.94 -7.98
N GLY A 62 -1.44 -38.41 -8.19
CA GLY A 62 -1.66 -37.07 -8.79
C GLY A 62 -1.24 -35.90 -7.91
N LEU A 63 -0.91 -36.11 -6.63
CA LEU A 63 -0.47 -35.04 -5.72
C LEU A 63 0.90 -34.43 -6.10
N ASP A 64 1.63 -35.00 -7.03
CA ASP A 64 2.94 -34.52 -7.52
C ASP A 64 2.84 -33.36 -8.53
N ALA A 65 1.63 -32.91 -8.86
CA ALA A 65 1.39 -31.80 -9.78
C ALA A 65 2.07 -30.50 -9.34
N LYS A 66 2.50 -29.69 -10.29
CA LYS A 66 3.13 -28.38 -10.01
C LYS A 66 2.12 -27.40 -9.43
N GLU A 67 0.90 -27.42 -9.93
CA GLU A 67 -0.26 -26.69 -9.42
C GLU A 67 -1.36 -27.70 -9.19
N ALA A 68 -1.77 -27.85 -7.94
CA ALA A 68 -2.82 -28.78 -7.56
C ALA A 68 -4.20 -28.23 -7.97
N GLY A 69 -4.93 -29.03 -8.72
CA GLY A 69 -6.34 -28.78 -8.99
C GLY A 69 -7.20 -29.00 -7.75
N LEU A 70 -8.49 -28.78 -7.88
CA LEU A 70 -9.45 -28.99 -6.78
C LEU A 70 -9.47 -30.44 -6.31
N VAL A 71 -9.37 -31.39 -7.21
CA VAL A 71 -9.38 -32.85 -6.90
C VAL A 71 -8.19 -33.20 -6.00
N GLU A 72 -6.98 -32.76 -6.33
CA GLU A 72 -5.77 -33.00 -5.52
C GLU A 72 -5.90 -32.37 -4.13
N ARG A 73 -6.52 -31.20 -4.03
CA ARG A 73 -6.77 -30.54 -2.74
C ARG A 73 -7.73 -31.35 -1.87
N TYR A 74 -8.82 -31.87 -2.41
CA TYR A 74 -9.76 -32.73 -1.63
C TYR A 74 -9.11 -34.02 -1.16
N LYS A 75 -8.35 -34.70 -2.01
CA LYS A 75 -7.53 -35.85 -1.63
C LYS A 75 -6.56 -35.52 -0.51
N THR A 76 -5.94 -34.36 -0.55
CA THR A 76 -5.01 -33.88 0.49
C THR A 76 -5.74 -33.63 1.82
N VAL A 77 -6.92 -32.97 1.78
CA VAL A 77 -7.75 -32.74 2.97
C VAL A 77 -8.14 -34.07 3.58
N TYR A 78 -8.54 -35.07 2.78
CA TYR A 78 -8.88 -36.41 3.27
C TYR A 78 -7.69 -37.06 4.00
N LEU A 79 -6.47 -37.00 3.46
CA LEU A 79 -5.27 -37.49 4.14
C LEU A 79 -5.04 -36.74 5.47
N PHE A 80 -5.24 -35.45 5.50
CA PHE A 80 -5.11 -34.65 6.72
C PHE A 80 -6.13 -35.05 7.80
N GLU A 81 -7.37 -35.36 7.42
CA GLU A 81 -8.40 -35.82 8.36
C GLU A 81 -8.14 -37.23 8.84
N CYS A 82 -7.58 -38.11 8.01
CA CYS A 82 -7.25 -39.50 8.38
C CYS A 82 -5.96 -39.59 9.23
N ALA A 83 -5.15 -38.57 9.35
CA ALA A 83 -3.79 -38.65 9.91
C ALA A 83 -3.75 -39.06 11.38
N GLU A 84 -4.72 -38.68 12.20
CA GLU A 84 -4.78 -39.05 13.63
C GLU A 84 -5.23 -40.51 13.81
N ALA A 85 -6.21 -40.95 13.02
CA ALA A 85 -6.78 -42.28 13.13
C ALA A 85 -5.94 -43.39 12.44
N ASN A 86 -5.23 -43.02 11.35
CA ASN A 86 -4.45 -43.96 10.53
C ASN A 86 -3.06 -43.41 10.20
N PRO A 87 -2.25 -43.06 11.22
CA PRO A 87 -1.03 -42.30 11.01
C PRO A 87 0.02 -43.03 10.18
N GLU A 88 0.17 -44.34 10.33
CA GLU A 88 1.16 -45.14 9.60
C GLU A 88 0.85 -45.20 8.09
N VAL A 89 -0.43 -45.38 7.73
CA VAL A 89 -0.85 -45.44 6.33
C VAL A 89 -0.70 -44.07 5.68
N VAL A 90 -1.17 -43.02 6.34
CA VAL A 90 -1.02 -41.62 5.83
C VAL A 90 0.43 -41.26 5.67
N LEU A 91 1.29 -41.59 6.63
CA LEU A 91 2.74 -41.29 6.51
C LEU A 91 3.39 -42.06 5.35
N ARG A 92 2.98 -43.30 5.13
CA ARG A 92 3.47 -44.10 4.00
C ARG A 92 3.09 -43.45 2.66
N ILE A 93 1.84 -42.99 2.52
CA ILE A 93 1.38 -42.25 1.34
C ILE A 93 2.20 -40.96 1.17
N ILE A 94 2.37 -40.14 2.23
CA ILE A 94 3.13 -38.90 2.20
C ILE A 94 4.59 -39.13 1.77
N LYS A 95 5.23 -40.17 2.27
CA LYS A 95 6.60 -40.57 1.87
C LYS A 95 6.68 -41.00 0.40
N GLY A 96 5.58 -41.43 -0.20
CA GLY A 96 5.49 -41.90 -1.59
C GLY A 96 5.21 -40.79 -2.61
N VAL A 97 4.89 -39.58 -2.20
CA VAL A 97 4.54 -38.45 -3.07
C VAL A 97 5.57 -37.30 -2.93
N ALA A 98 5.74 -36.49 -4.01
CA ALA A 98 6.66 -35.36 -4.05
C ALA A 98 5.95 -34.09 -4.54
N PRO A 99 4.98 -33.58 -3.79
CA PRO A 99 4.15 -32.45 -4.22
C PRO A 99 4.99 -31.17 -4.43
N ARG A 100 4.61 -30.41 -5.45
CA ARG A 100 5.26 -29.13 -5.79
C ARG A 100 4.38 -27.93 -5.44
N ASP A 101 3.07 -28.17 -5.25
CA ASP A 101 2.11 -27.15 -4.83
C ASP A 101 2.29 -26.82 -3.33
N ALA A 102 2.44 -25.54 -3.00
CA ALA A 102 2.72 -25.09 -1.64
C ALA A 102 1.58 -25.36 -0.66
N TRP A 103 0.33 -25.31 -1.12
CA TRP A 103 -0.84 -25.60 -0.29
C TRP A 103 -0.90 -27.09 0.06
N VAL A 104 -0.64 -27.97 -0.91
CA VAL A 104 -0.58 -29.42 -0.70
C VAL A 104 0.53 -29.76 0.30
N GLN A 105 1.75 -29.21 0.09
CA GLN A 105 2.86 -29.37 1.03
C GLN A 105 2.47 -28.99 2.45
N GLY A 106 1.85 -27.81 2.62
CA GLY A 106 1.41 -27.32 3.92
C GLY A 106 0.41 -28.25 4.60
N LYS A 107 -0.59 -28.73 3.86
CA LYS A 107 -1.58 -29.65 4.39
C LYS A 107 -1.00 -31.02 4.76
N LEU A 108 -0.04 -31.52 3.97
CA LEU A 108 0.66 -32.79 4.31
C LEU A 108 1.57 -32.64 5.53
N VAL A 109 2.23 -31.47 5.70
CA VAL A 109 2.97 -31.15 6.95
C VAL A 109 2.00 -31.12 8.13
N GLY A 110 0.85 -30.45 7.97
CA GLY A 110 -0.19 -30.43 8.99
C GLY A 110 -0.71 -31.83 9.33
N ALA A 111 -0.82 -32.73 8.34
CA ALA A 111 -1.16 -34.15 8.58
C ALA A 111 -0.10 -34.83 9.46
N ILE A 112 1.20 -34.64 9.16
CA ILE A 112 2.30 -35.15 10.00
C ILE A 112 2.22 -34.57 11.42
N ALA A 113 1.94 -33.26 11.55
CA ALA A 113 1.80 -32.61 12.85
C ALA A 113 0.62 -33.18 13.70
N LYS A 114 -0.45 -33.65 13.07
CA LYS A 114 -1.57 -34.34 13.77
C LYS A 114 -1.21 -35.71 14.28
N MET A 115 -0.23 -36.42 13.69
CA MET A 115 0.12 -37.82 14.06
C MET A 115 0.69 -37.91 15.49
N PRO A 116 0.64 -39.08 16.17
CA PRO A 116 1.41 -39.28 17.40
C PRO A 116 2.90 -38.99 17.18
N GLU A 117 3.60 -38.46 18.18
CA GLU A 117 5.00 -37.98 18.07
C GLU A 117 5.96 -39.04 17.52
N GLN A 118 5.78 -40.30 17.96
CA GLN A 118 6.62 -41.43 17.54
C GLN A 118 6.55 -41.70 16.03
N ILE A 119 5.42 -41.35 15.40
CA ILE A 119 5.22 -41.49 13.96
C ILE A 119 5.56 -40.17 13.25
N ALA A 120 5.17 -39.03 13.83
CA ALA A 120 5.42 -37.71 13.29
C ALA A 120 6.92 -37.46 13.06
N VAL A 121 7.79 -37.92 13.97
CA VAL A 121 9.26 -37.76 13.83
C VAL A 121 9.80 -38.47 12.59
N GLU A 122 9.21 -39.60 12.18
CA GLU A 122 9.61 -40.28 10.93
C GLU A 122 9.25 -39.46 9.66
N GLY A 123 8.37 -38.48 9.77
CA GLY A 123 8.00 -37.54 8.71
C GLY A 123 8.96 -36.37 8.55
N VAL A 124 9.83 -36.11 9.55
CA VAL A 124 10.74 -34.95 9.55
C VAL A 124 11.61 -34.86 8.28
N PRO A 125 12.18 -35.95 7.73
CA PRO A 125 12.95 -35.85 6.47
C PRO A 125 12.13 -35.31 5.29
N VAL A 126 10.84 -35.66 5.20
CA VAL A 126 9.94 -35.13 4.16
C VAL A 126 9.67 -33.64 4.38
N VAL A 127 9.42 -33.24 5.62
CA VAL A 127 9.20 -31.83 5.98
C VAL A 127 10.43 -31.00 5.64
N LEU A 128 11.63 -31.48 5.96
CA LEU A 128 12.89 -30.80 5.63
C LEU A 128 13.12 -30.67 4.13
N ASP A 129 12.72 -31.67 3.31
CA ASP A 129 12.75 -31.55 1.85
C ASP A 129 11.81 -30.45 1.34
N TYR A 130 10.60 -30.35 1.88
CA TYR A 130 9.66 -29.29 1.50
C TYR A 130 10.15 -27.90 1.90
N VAL A 131 10.63 -27.72 3.14
CA VAL A 131 11.15 -26.47 3.65
C VAL A 131 12.45 -26.06 2.95
N GLY A 132 13.28 -27.00 2.51
CA GLY A 132 14.53 -26.74 1.80
C GLY A 132 14.35 -26.07 0.43
N LYS A 133 13.23 -26.24 -0.22
CA LYS A 133 12.89 -25.64 -1.54
C LYS A 133 12.45 -24.20 -1.37
N ARG A 134 13.38 -23.23 -1.55
CA ARG A 134 13.19 -21.79 -1.25
C ARG A 134 12.01 -21.11 -1.93
N GLU A 135 11.54 -21.61 -3.08
CA GLU A 135 10.56 -20.94 -3.95
C GLU A 135 9.09 -21.15 -3.54
N ASN A 136 8.79 -22.01 -2.58
CA ASN A 136 7.41 -22.53 -2.39
C ASN A 136 6.87 -22.42 -0.95
N ILE A 137 7.46 -21.65 -0.05
CA ILE A 137 6.97 -21.59 1.33
C ILE A 137 6.04 -20.39 1.52
N VAL A 138 4.78 -20.66 1.75
CA VAL A 138 3.80 -19.68 2.22
C VAL A 138 3.56 -19.93 3.72
N TRP A 139 3.77 -18.89 4.56
CA TRP A 139 3.67 -19.01 6.01
C TRP A 139 2.36 -19.68 6.46
N PHE A 140 1.23 -19.19 5.99
CA PHE A 140 -0.10 -19.69 6.37
C PHE A 140 -0.38 -21.15 5.97
N PHE A 141 0.46 -21.75 5.13
CA PHE A 141 0.29 -23.13 4.72
C PHE A 141 1.34 -24.05 5.31
N ALA A 142 2.59 -23.93 4.85
CA ALA A 142 3.65 -24.85 5.23
C ALA A 142 4.49 -24.34 6.41
N GLY A 143 4.69 -23.03 6.53
CA GLY A 143 5.52 -22.43 7.56
C GLY A 143 4.98 -22.65 8.97
N GLU A 144 3.74 -22.25 9.22
CA GLU A 144 3.07 -22.38 10.51
C GLU A 144 2.91 -23.83 10.95
N GLU A 145 2.47 -24.72 10.03
CA GLU A 145 2.33 -26.14 10.35
C GLU A 145 3.68 -26.81 10.64
N THR A 146 4.74 -26.39 9.97
CA THR A 146 6.11 -26.85 10.28
C THR A 146 6.58 -26.34 11.65
N ALA A 147 6.25 -25.12 12.01
CA ALA A 147 6.57 -24.56 13.33
C ALA A 147 5.78 -25.28 14.45
N LYS A 148 4.52 -25.63 14.22
CA LYS A 148 3.71 -26.46 15.14
C LYS A 148 4.32 -27.84 15.32
N LEU A 149 4.79 -28.48 14.25
CA LEU A 149 5.49 -29.77 14.34
C LEU A 149 6.79 -29.65 15.14
N MET A 150 7.57 -28.60 14.91
CA MET A 150 8.79 -28.31 15.67
C MET A 150 8.49 -28.22 17.18
N MET A 151 7.46 -27.46 17.56
CA MET A 151 7.04 -27.36 18.96
C MET A 151 6.59 -28.68 19.56
N LYS A 152 5.87 -29.48 18.79
CA LYS A 152 5.42 -30.80 19.24
C LYS A 152 6.57 -31.74 19.56
N LEU A 153 7.63 -31.71 18.75
CA LEU A 153 8.77 -32.61 18.87
C LEU A 153 9.81 -32.20 19.93
N VAL A 154 9.78 -30.95 20.41
CA VAL A 154 10.87 -30.34 21.17
C VAL A 154 11.21 -31.09 22.49
N GLU A 155 10.23 -31.68 23.17
CA GLU A 155 10.43 -32.38 24.45
C GLU A 155 11.05 -33.77 24.26
N ASN A 156 10.52 -34.57 23.34
CA ASN A 156 10.89 -35.98 23.19
C ASN A 156 11.89 -36.22 22.05
N TYR A 157 11.93 -35.32 21.04
CA TYR A 157 12.77 -35.42 19.84
C TYR A 157 13.49 -34.08 19.55
N PRO A 158 14.27 -33.54 20.52
CA PRO A 158 14.82 -32.19 20.42
C PRO A 158 15.80 -32.02 19.24
N GLU A 159 16.55 -33.05 18.88
CA GLU A 159 17.47 -32.98 17.72
C GLU A 159 16.70 -32.76 16.39
N ASP A 160 15.55 -33.37 16.24
CA ASP A 160 14.72 -33.21 15.04
C ASP A 160 13.99 -31.87 15.04
N ALA A 161 13.54 -31.39 16.20
CA ALA A 161 13.01 -30.02 16.38
C ALA A 161 14.08 -28.98 15.99
N ILE A 162 15.33 -29.15 16.37
CA ILE A 162 16.46 -28.27 16.02
C ILE A 162 16.75 -28.30 14.51
N LYS A 163 16.66 -29.45 13.84
CA LYS A 163 16.80 -29.53 12.38
C LYS A 163 15.70 -28.74 11.67
N ILE A 164 14.46 -28.86 12.13
CA ILE A 164 13.33 -28.07 11.60
C ILE A 164 13.58 -26.58 11.84
N ALA A 165 13.99 -26.19 13.06
CA ALA A 165 14.31 -24.81 13.39
C ALA A 165 15.35 -24.20 12.45
N LYS A 166 16.47 -24.90 12.23
CA LYS A 166 17.53 -24.45 11.29
C LYS A 166 16.98 -24.25 9.88
N ALA A 167 16.11 -25.12 9.41
CA ALA A 167 15.53 -25.02 8.09
C ALA A 167 14.55 -23.86 7.97
N LEU A 168 13.74 -23.56 9.00
CA LEU A 168 12.80 -22.44 9.03
C LEU A 168 13.49 -21.09 9.16
N LEU A 169 14.53 -20.99 10.01
CA LEU A 169 15.25 -19.75 10.29
C LEU A 169 16.22 -19.34 9.18
N ASP A 170 16.38 -20.16 8.15
CA ASP A 170 17.32 -19.92 7.06
C ASP A 170 17.05 -18.62 6.31
N ILE A 171 18.12 -17.89 5.98
CA ILE A 171 18.10 -16.59 5.30
C ILE A 171 19.00 -16.62 4.07
N TRP A 172 18.72 -15.74 3.08
CA TRP A 172 19.51 -15.62 1.86
C TRP A 172 19.37 -14.23 1.21
N ARG A 173 20.27 -13.92 0.27
CA ARG A 173 20.15 -12.74 -0.58
C ARG A 173 19.53 -13.12 -1.93
N PRO A 174 18.47 -12.41 -2.40
CA PRO A 174 17.93 -12.64 -3.75
C PRO A 174 18.98 -12.34 -4.82
N GLY A 175 18.91 -13.07 -5.96
CA GLY A 175 19.81 -12.84 -7.09
C GLY A 175 19.58 -11.49 -7.79
N GLU A 176 20.59 -10.98 -8.52
CA GLU A 176 20.55 -9.65 -9.16
C GLU A 176 19.34 -9.37 -10.08
N LYS A 177 18.72 -10.41 -10.65
CA LYS A 177 17.53 -10.28 -11.51
C LYS A 177 16.24 -10.07 -10.73
N GLU A 178 16.22 -10.36 -9.44
CA GLU A 178 15.07 -10.28 -8.56
C GLU A 178 15.18 -9.13 -7.56
N ALA A 179 16.36 -8.51 -7.49
CA ALA A 179 16.65 -7.45 -6.53
C ALA A 179 16.22 -6.07 -7.06
N GLY A 180 15.26 -5.45 -6.42
CA GLY A 180 15.00 -4.00 -6.53
C GLY A 180 16.14 -3.20 -5.89
N VAL A 181 16.22 -1.89 -6.18
CA VAL A 181 17.31 -0.97 -5.73
C VAL A 181 17.55 -0.98 -4.21
N PHE A 182 16.64 -1.55 -3.41
CA PHE A 182 16.68 -1.60 -1.95
C PHE A 182 16.48 -3.02 -1.38
N GLU A 183 16.65 -4.10 -2.17
CA GLU A 183 16.38 -5.43 -1.65
C GLU A 183 17.50 -5.94 -0.73
N ARG A 184 17.13 -6.00 0.52
CA ARG A 184 17.87 -6.51 1.67
C ARG A 184 17.80 -8.04 1.71
N ILE A 185 18.55 -8.65 2.62
CA ILE A 185 18.48 -10.08 2.92
C ILE A 185 17.03 -10.48 3.21
N ARG A 186 16.62 -11.62 2.66
CA ARG A 186 15.31 -12.22 2.86
C ARG A 186 15.39 -13.45 3.74
N SER A 187 14.39 -13.63 4.58
CA SER A 187 14.04 -14.93 5.16
C SER A 187 13.06 -15.66 4.23
N LYS A 188 12.72 -16.89 4.54
CA LYS A 188 11.66 -17.65 3.84
C LYS A 188 10.27 -17.01 4.00
N PHE A 189 10.14 -16.09 4.93
CA PHE A 189 8.89 -15.48 5.37
C PHE A 189 9.00 -13.96 5.35
N ALA A 190 7.88 -13.24 5.35
CA ALA A 190 7.86 -11.80 5.56
C ALA A 190 8.41 -11.46 6.96
N THR A 191 8.95 -10.25 7.15
CA THR A 191 9.61 -9.87 8.40
C THR A 191 8.73 -10.08 9.64
N HIS A 192 7.43 -9.79 9.55
CA HIS A 192 6.50 -10.00 10.66
C HIS A 192 6.24 -11.49 10.94
N GLU A 193 6.18 -12.33 9.92
CA GLU A 193 6.04 -13.78 10.04
C GLU A 193 7.32 -14.42 10.62
N TYR A 194 8.49 -13.89 10.23
CA TYR A 194 9.78 -14.31 10.78
C TYR A 194 9.90 -13.95 12.27
N LYS A 195 9.37 -12.80 12.66
CA LYS A 195 9.26 -12.41 14.07
C LYS A 195 8.36 -13.38 14.85
N GLU A 196 7.17 -13.67 14.33
CA GLU A 196 6.23 -14.64 14.88
C GLU A 196 6.88 -16.02 15.04
N LEU A 197 7.54 -16.51 13.99
CA LEU A 197 8.29 -17.78 14.05
C LEU A 197 9.28 -17.81 15.20
N ILE A 198 10.06 -16.73 15.39
CA ILE A 198 11.10 -16.69 16.42
C ILE A 198 10.49 -16.58 17.84
N PHE A 199 9.59 -15.64 18.07
CA PHE A 199 9.14 -15.35 19.44
C PHE A 199 7.95 -16.19 19.89
N ASP A 200 7.07 -16.63 18.98
CA ASP A 200 5.89 -17.41 19.37
C ASP A 200 6.14 -18.92 19.27
N TYR A 201 7.00 -19.38 18.35
CA TYR A 201 7.28 -20.79 18.14
C TYR A 201 8.69 -21.20 18.57
N TYR A 202 9.75 -20.57 18.05
CA TYR A 202 11.13 -20.98 18.34
C TYR A 202 11.52 -20.68 19.79
N SER A 203 10.87 -19.75 20.45
CA SER A 203 11.04 -19.51 21.89
C SER A 203 10.86 -20.78 22.73
N LYS A 204 9.97 -21.68 22.34
CA LYS A 204 9.78 -22.95 23.02
C LYS A 204 10.95 -23.91 22.87
N VAL A 205 11.66 -23.81 21.76
CA VAL A 205 12.89 -24.59 21.54
C VAL A 205 14.01 -24.09 22.44
N TRP A 206 14.24 -22.77 22.54
CA TRP A 206 15.28 -22.25 23.46
C TRP A 206 14.92 -22.39 24.94
N GLU A 207 13.63 -22.47 25.30
CA GLU A 207 13.24 -22.81 26.67
C GLU A 207 13.67 -24.23 27.08
N ASN A 208 13.75 -25.17 26.11
CA ASN A 208 14.11 -26.58 26.33
C ASN A 208 15.58 -26.89 26.04
N ARG A 209 16.19 -26.20 25.05
CA ARG A 209 17.59 -26.37 24.60
C ARG A 209 18.23 -25.01 24.41
N PRO A 210 18.47 -24.25 25.48
CA PRO A 210 18.93 -22.87 25.39
C PRO A 210 20.26 -22.72 24.65
N PHE A 211 21.27 -23.48 24.98
CA PHE A 211 22.61 -23.36 24.43
C PHE A 211 22.65 -23.71 22.91
N GLU A 212 22.03 -24.79 22.52
CA GLU A 212 21.93 -25.16 21.09
C GLU A 212 21.15 -24.13 20.30
N SER A 213 20.11 -23.56 20.90
CA SER A 213 19.24 -22.56 20.26
C SER A 213 19.95 -21.25 20.01
N ILE A 214 20.65 -20.69 21.02
CA ILE A 214 21.42 -19.47 20.80
C ILE A 214 22.53 -19.69 19.77
N SER A 215 23.15 -20.88 19.75
CA SER A 215 24.18 -21.20 18.76
C SER A 215 23.63 -21.12 17.33
N ILE A 216 22.39 -21.57 17.10
CA ILE A 216 21.71 -21.44 15.80
C ILE A 216 21.46 -19.97 15.45
N LEU A 217 20.98 -19.16 16.38
CA LEU A 217 20.75 -17.74 16.14
C LEU A 217 22.04 -17.00 15.79
N VAL A 218 23.15 -17.32 16.49
CA VAL A 218 24.47 -16.76 16.19
C VAL A 218 24.95 -17.19 14.80
N ASP A 219 24.76 -18.47 14.41
CA ASP A 219 25.08 -18.96 13.06
C ASP A 219 24.25 -18.25 11.99
N MET A 220 22.96 -17.99 12.25
CA MET A 220 22.10 -17.24 11.32
C MET A 220 22.53 -15.78 11.22
N TYR A 221 22.95 -15.16 12.34
CA TYR A 221 23.47 -13.80 12.33
C TYR A 221 24.81 -13.69 11.55
N ASP A 222 25.72 -14.63 11.72
CA ASP A 222 26.95 -14.69 10.90
C ASP A 222 26.61 -14.81 9.41
N LYS A 223 25.69 -15.70 9.07
CA LYS A 223 25.19 -15.83 7.69
C LYS A 223 24.57 -14.54 7.17
N TYR A 224 23.81 -13.83 8.02
CA TYR A 224 23.25 -12.52 7.69
C TYR A 224 24.35 -11.53 7.30
N LEU A 225 25.41 -11.42 8.08
CA LEU A 225 26.53 -10.54 7.80
C LEU A 225 27.28 -10.95 6.52
N ASP A 226 27.54 -12.24 6.33
CA ASP A 226 28.21 -12.74 5.14
C ASP A 226 27.42 -12.44 3.87
N GLU A 227 26.09 -12.58 3.90
CA GLU A 227 25.24 -12.23 2.75
C GLU A 227 25.12 -10.71 2.54
N CYS A 228 25.14 -9.89 3.62
CA CYS A 228 25.14 -8.43 3.52
C CYS A 228 26.40 -7.88 2.82
N PHE A 229 27.55 -8.48 3.06
CA PHE A 229 28.84 -7.91 2.68
C PHE A 229 29.60 -8.72 1.63
N LYS A 230 28.99 -9.75 1.04
CA LYS A 230 29.57 -10.71 0.08
C LYS A 230 30.31 -10.06 -1.09
N GLU A 231 29.90 -8.88 -1.52
CA GLU A 231 30.45 -8.15 -2.67
C GLU A 231 31.26 -6.91 -2.27
N LYS A 232 31.33 -6.59 -1.00
CA LYS A 232 32.03 -5.40 -0.51
C LYS A 232 33.31 -5.83 0.19
N ASN A 233 34.43 -5.23 -0.21
CA ASN A 233 35.71 -5.36 0.50
C ASN A 233 35.62 -4.60 1.83
N TYR A 234 34.69 -4.99 2.70
CA TYR A 234 34.40 -4.38 3.98
C TYR A 234 34.78 -5.36 5.09
N ASP A 235 35.49 -4.86 6.10
CA ASP A 235 35.81 -5.70 7.27
C ASP A 235 34.54 -5.89 8.12
N VAL A 236 33.93 -7.05 8.00
CA VAL A 236 32.70 -7.41 8.71
C VAL A 236 32.91 -7.44 10.23
N SER A 237 34.17 -7.59 10.70
CA SER A 237 34.47 -7.54 12.14
C SER A 237 34.25 -6.16 12.74
N GLU A 238 34.33 -5.10 11.92
CA GLU A 238 34.06 -3.72 12.33
C GLU A 238 32.58 -3.32 12.17
N TYR A 239 31.73 -4.17 11.55
CA TYR A 239 30.31 -3.90 11.45
C TYR A 239 29.66 -3.93 12.84
N LEU A 240 29.05 -2.83 13.21
CA LEU A 240 28.53 -2.60 14.57
C LEU A 240 26.99 -2.57 14.63
N GLY A 241 26.31 -2.89 13.53
CA GLY A 241 24.85 -2.80 13.48
C GLY A 241 24.38 -1.35 13.76
N VAL A 242 24.82 -0.40 12.93
CA VAL A 242 24.61 1.06 13.15
C VAL A 242 23.13 1.44 13.34
N SER A 243 22.22 0.61 12.86
CA SER A 243 20.77 0.76 13.04
C SER A 243 20.26 0.26 14.39
N LEU A 244 21.08 -0.48 15.16
CA LEU A 244 20.69 -0.99 16.47
C LEU A 244 20.94 0.07 17.54
N SER A 245 19.87 0.49 18.18
CA SER A 245 19.88 1.29 19.39
C SER A 245 20.39 0.47 20.60
N ASP A 246 20.14 0.93 21.82
CA ASP A 246 20.33 0.16 23.04
C ASP A 246 19.63 -1.20 22.98
N LEU A 247 20.31 -2.31 23.31
CA LEU A 247 19.74 -3.67 23.27
C LEU A 247 18.65 -3.89 24.34
N GLU A 248 18.43 -2.94 25.24
CA GLU A 248 17.30 -2.93 26.18
C GLU A 248 16.07 -2.18 25.62
N ASP A 249 16.20 -1.47 24.51
CA ASP A 249 15.10 -0.71 23.92
C ASP A 249 14.22 -1.58 23.04
N ASP A 250 13.14 -2.10 23.61
CA ASP A 250 12.17 -2.95 22.91
C ASP A 250 11.51 -2.31 21.67
N TYR A 251 11.49 -0.98 21.58
CA TYR A 251 10.75 -0.28 20.54
C TYR A 251 11.39 -0.40 19.13
N HIS A 252 12.67 -0.67 19.06
CA HIS A 252 13.43 -0.72 17.79
C HIS A 252 13.95 -2.10 17.39
N LEU A 253 13.85 -3.11 18.28
CA LEU A 253 14.45 -4.43 18.08
C LEU A 253 13.56 -5.43 17.33
N ASP A 254 12.58 -4.99 16.54
CA ASP A 254 11.69 -5.90 15.82
C ASP A 254 11.32 -5.44 14.39
N ARG A 255 12.10 -4.52 13.82
CA ARG A 255 11.80 -3.89 12.51
C ARG A 255 12.35 -4.64 11.31
N ASP A 256 13.45 -5.33 11.46
CA ASP A 256 14.13 -6.06 10.40
C ASP A 256 14.74 -7.36 10.92
N ILE A 257 15.22 -8.20 10.00
CA ILE A 257 15.78 -9.52 10.34
C ILE A 257 16.97 -9.39 11.29
N GLU A 258 17.80 -8.34 11.14
CA GLU A 258 18.95 -8.12 12.02
C GLU A 258 18.52 -7.90 13.47
N SER A 259 17.62 -6.96 13.68
CA SER A 259 17.13 -6.61 15.01
C SER A 259 16.37 -7.74 15.70
N ILE A 260 15.57 -8.50 14.90
CA ILE A 260 14.86 -9.69 15.40
C ILE A 260 15.86 -10.76 15.89
N LEU A 261 16.91 -11.07 15.11
CA LEU A 261 17.94 -12.04 15.48
C LEU A 261 18.70 -11.61 16.74
N VAL A 262 19.06 -10.32 16.83
CA VAL A 262 19.80 -9.80 18.00
C VAL A 262 18.96 -9.87 19.27
N LYS A 263 17.68 -9.47 19.21
CA LYS A 263 16.76 -9.60 20.34
C LYS A 263 16.60 -11.06 20.76
N ALA A 264 16.42 -11.97 19.83
CA ALA A 264 16.31 -13.40 20.10
C ALA A 264 17.59 -13.96 20.76
N MET A 265 18.78 -13.52 20.31
CA MET A 265 20.05 -13.91 20.94
C MET A 265 20.15 -13.42 22.41
N CYS A 266 19.70 -12.20 22.69
CA CYS A 266 19.66 -11.66 24.05
C CYS A 266 18.74 -12.51 24.95
N GLU A 267 17.53 -12.82 24.50
CA GLU A 267 16.53 -13.59 25.26
C GLU A 267 16.97 -15.06 25.46
N ALA A 268 17.41 -15.73 24.38
CA ALA A 268 17.91 -17.11 24.45
C ALA A 268 19.18 -17.19 25.34
N GLY A 269 20.07 -16.22 25.21
CA GLY A 269 21.29 -16.16 26.04
C GLY A 269 20.98 -15.99 27.53
N ARG A 270 19.97 -15.19 27.89
CA ARG A 270 19.49 -15.12 29.28
C ARG A 270 18.96 -16.47 29.76
N THR A 271 18.24 -17.19 28.91
CA THR A 271 17.75 -18.53 29.24
C THR A 271 18.91 -19.51 29.49
N VAL A 272 20.02 -19.41 28.74
CA VAL A 272 21.25 -20.20 29.04
C VAL A 272 21.80 -19.89 30.42
N ILE A 273 21.89 -18.60 30.75
CA ILE A 273 22.41 -18.18 32.07
C ILE A 273 21.55 -18.74 33.22
N GLU A 274 20.23 -18.76 33.02
CA GLU A 274 19.26 -19.21 34.03
C GLU A 274 19.20 -20.74 34.14
N LYS A 275 19.21 -21.48 33.04
CA LYS A 275 18.93 -22.92 32.99
C LYS A 275 20.16 -23.81 32.80
N GLU A 276 21.20 -23.30 32.12
CA GLU A 276 22.45 -24.05 31.81
C GLU A 276 23.69 -23.24 32.19
N PRO A 277 23.83 -22.89 33.48
CA PRO A 277 24.92 -22.02 33.96
C PRO A 277 26.33 -22.58 33.73
N ASP A 278 26.47 -23.89 33.58
CA ASP A 278 27.72 -24.59 33.19
C ASP A 278 28.13 -24.35 31.75
N LYS A 279 27.21 -23.91 30.87
CA LYS A 279 27.44 -23.60 29.48
C LYS A 279 27.74 -22.12 29.22
N VAL A 280 27.61 -21.26 30.20
CA VAL A 280 27.77 -19.81 30.03
C VAL A 280 29.15 -19.43 29.53
N SER A 281 30.24 -19.98 30.11
CA SER A 281 31.60 -19.69 29.66
C SER A 281 31.84 -20.12 28.21
N GLU A 282 31.31 -21.28 27.80
CA GLU A 282 31.38 -21.77 26.42
C GLU A 282 30.64 -20.83 25.46
N LEU A 283 29.44 -20.34 25.83
CA LEU A 283 28.67 -19.37 25.08
C LEU A 283 29.44 -18.07 24.87
N LEU A 284 29.94 -17.47 25.95
CA LEU A 284 30.67 -16.20 25.89
C LEU A 284 31.97 -16.33 25.09
N GLU A 285 32.70 -17.47 25.20
CA GLU A 285 33.85 -17.75 24.33
C GLU A 285 33.48 -17.84 22.84
N ASN A 286 32.32 -18.43 22.52
CA ASN A 286 31.83 -18.53 21.14
C ASN A 286 31.54 -17.14 20.56
N LEU A 287 30.86 -16.25 21.31
CA LEU A 287 30.61 -14.87 20.91
C LEU A 287 31.92 -14.08 20.71
N GLU A 288 32.87 -14.18 21.66
CA GLU A 288 34.18 -13.51 21.58
C GLU A 288 34.98 -13.96 20.36
N LYS A 289 35.08 -15.29 20.10
CA LYS A 289 35.85 -15.88 18.99
C LYS A 289 35.39 -15.41 17.62
N ARG A 290 34.12 -15.10 17.44
CA ARG A 290 33.57 -14.61 16.17
C ARG A 290 33.98 -13.17 15.85
N ASN A 291 34.39 -12.40 16.86
CA ASN A 291 34.91 -11.04 16.74
C ASN A 291 34.04 -10.09 15.88
N LYS A 292 32.73 -10.15 16.03
CA LYS A 292 31.78 -9.27 15.35
C LYS A 292 31.27 -8.23 16.34
N GLY A 293 31.22 -6.95 15.94
CA GLY A 293 30.82 -5.85 16.84
C GLY A 293 29.50 -6.05 17.56
N VAL A 294 28.46 -6.49 16.83
CA VAL A 294 27.14 -6.76 17.43
C VAL A 294 27.19 -7.93 18.42
N LEU A 295 27.94 -9.00 18.11
CA LEU A 295 28.09 -10.14 19.04
C LEU A 295 28.83 -9.73 20.31
N GLN A 296 29.78 -8.78 20.22
CA GLN A 296 30.44 -8.19 21.41
C GLN A 296 29.46 -7.36 22.26
N ARG A 297 28.49 -6.69 21.62
CA ARG A 297 27.40 -6.01 22.36
C ARG A 297 26.49 -7.01 23.08
N VAL A 298 26.10 -8.10 22.40
CA VAL A 298 25.33 -9.20 23.02
C VAL A 298 26.13 -9.83 24.17
N GLU A 299 27.45 -10.03 24.03
CA GLU A 299 28.33 -10.51 25.12
C GLU A 299 28.27 -9.59 26.34
N MET A 300 28.43 -8.28 26.13
CA MET A 300 28.34 -7.29 27.23
C MET A 300 26.95 -7.29 27.87
N TYR A 301 25.89 -7.39 27.08
CA TYR A 301 24.52 -7.50 27.59
C TYR A 301 24.35 -8.73 28.50
N LEU A 302 24.81 -9.92 28.05
CA LEU A 302 24.67 -11.16 28.78
C LEU A 302 25.51 -11.19 30.06
N LEU A 303 26.73 -10.62 30.06
CA LEU A 303 27.62 -10.55 31.22
C LEU A 303 26.97 -9.84 32.40
N ARG A 304 26.00 -8.98 32.17
CA ARG A 304 25.27 -8.30 33.26
C ARG A 304 24.46 -9.27 34.13
N PHE A 305 23.98 -10.37 33.54
CA PHE A 305 23.10 -11.36 34.21
C PHE A 305 23.87 -12.57 34.75
N VAL A 306 25.18 -12.68 34.48
CA VAL A 306 26.02 -13.78 34.99
C VAL A 306 26.21 -13.63 36.48
N SER A 307 26.29 -14.77 37.18
CA SER A 307 26.50 -14.80 38.65
C SER A 307 27.76 -14.06 39.05
N ALA A 308 27.71 -13.39 40.22
CA ALA A 308 28.81 -12.62 40.74
C ALA A 308 30.10 -13.47 40.82
N GLY A 309 31.18 -12.96 40.24
CA GLY A 309 32.52 -13.56 40.28
C GLY A 309 32.77 -14.67 39.27
N SER A 310 31.79 -15.23 38.57
CA SER A 310 32.01 -16.37 37.65
C SER A 310 32.82 -16.01 36.37
N GLU A 311 32.67 -14.80 35.86
CA GLU A 311 33.34 -14.31 34.62
C GLU A 311 34.18 -13.05 34.89
N LYS A 312 34.74 -12.97 36.12
CA LYS A 312 35.43 -11.77 36.59
C LYS A 312 36.57 -11.30 35.71
N ASP A 313 37.37 -12.22 35.17
CA ASP A 313 38.51 -11.85 34.31
C ASP A 313 38.03 -11.30 32.95
N ARG A 314 36.96 -11.85 32.43
CA ARG A 314 36.33 -11.37 31.20
C ARG A 314 35.71 -9.98 31.40
N ILE A 315 34.97 -9.79 32.45
CA ILE A 315 34.40 -8.49 32.84
C ILE A 315 35.51 -7.44 32.99
N ASN A 316 36.61 -7.75 33.72
CA ASN A 316 37.75 -6.86 33.86
C ASN A 316 38.36 -6.47 32.49
N LYS A 317 38.51 -7.44 31.58
CA LYS A 317 39.07 -7.22 30.24
C LYS A 317 38.18 -6.29 29.42
N ILE A 318 36.86 -6.48 29.45
CA ILE A 318 35.89 -5.69 28.67
C ILE A 318 35.75 -4.27 29.23
N ILE A 319 35.57 -4.11 30.53
CA ILE A 319 35.42 -2.80 31.19
C ILE A 319 36.62 -1.89 30.91
N TRP A 320 37.83 -2.46 30.80
CA TRP A 320 39.05 -1.69 30.55
C TRP A 320 39.45 -1.67 29.04
N ASN A 321 38.65 -2.17 28.14
CA ASN A 321 39.00 -2.15 26.72
C ASN A 321 38.75 -0.79 26.11
N GLN A 322 39.83 -0.10 25.71
CA GLN A 322 39.76 1.24 25.09
C GLN A 322 38.82 1.29 23.88
N LYS A 323 38.79 0.24 23.04
CA LYS A 323 37.85 0.12 21.90
C LYS A 323 36.39 0.29 22.37
N PHE A 324 36.00 -0.30 23.46
CA PHE A 324 34.62 -0.29 23.94
C PHE A 324 34.27 1.00 24.68
N ILE A 325 35.23 1.60 25.38
CA ILE A 325 35.04 2.85 26.08
C ILE A 325 34.91 4.04 25.13
N GLU A 326 35.77 4.11 24.11
CA GLU A 326 35.85 5.27 23.21
C GLU A 326 34.86 5.21 22.02
N SER A 327 34.42 4.02 21.66
CA SER A 327 33.49 3.85 20.53
C SER A 327 32.04 4.17 20.90
N PRO A 328 31.41 5.11 20.23
CA PRO A 328 30.00 5.44 20.50
C PRO A 328 29.05 4.25 20.31
N TYR A 329 29.44 3.24 19.52
CA TYR A 329 28.62 2.07 19.19
C TYR A 329 28.54 1.02 20.30
N PHE A 330 29.55 0.95 21.19
CA PHE A 330 29.55 0.06 22.35
C PHE A 330 29.09 0.73 23.63
N LYS A 331 28.94 2.04 23.58
CA LYS A 331 28.80 2.89 24.76
C LYS A 331 27.61 2.52 25.66
N TYR A 332 26.52 2.01 25.07
CA TYR A 332 25.32 1.63 25.83
C TYR A 332 25.56 0.36 26.65
N GLU A 333 25.88 -0.73 25.98
CA GLU A 333 26.07 -2.02 26.64
C GLU A 333 27.28 -1.98 27.59
N HIS A 334 28.32 -1.25 27.20
CA HIS A 334 29.48 -1.02 28.08
C HIS A 334 29.07 -0.24 29.34
N ARG A 335 28.25 0.81 29.20
CA ARG A 335 27.75 1.58 30.36
C ARG A 335 26.81 0.77 31.24
N HIS A 336 25.94 -0.03 30.69
CA HIS A 336 25.10 -0.93 31.44
C HIS A 336 25.92 -1.96 32.19
N LEU A 337 26.91 -2.56 31.53
CA LEU A 337 27.83 -3.50 32.19
C LEU A 337 28.63 -2.83 33.32
N LEU A 338 29.11 -1.61 33.10
CA LEU A 338 29.81 -0.81 34.06
C LEU A 338 28.90 -0.52 35.27
N ASN A 339 27.68 -0.11 35.05
CA ASN A 339 26.72 0.16 36.12
C ASN A 339 26.42 -1.07 36.98
N ASP A 340 26.26 -2.25 36.37
CA ASP A 340 25.76 -3.46 37.00
C ASP A 340 26.89 -4.29 37.62
N LYS A 341 28.14 -4.20 37.12
CA LYS A 341 29.24 -5.09 37.47
C LYS A 341 30.51 -4.40 38.01
N PHE A 342 30.55 -3.09 38.06
CA PHE A 342 31.77 -2.38 38.41
C PHE A 342 32.22 -2.64 39.86
N GLU A 343 31.30 -2.94 40.78
CA GLU A 343 31.66 -3.33 42.14
C GLU A 343 32.47 -4.64 42.20
N GLU A 344 32.23 -5.54 41.27
CA GLU A 344 32.85 -6.85 41.19
C GLU A 344 34.25 -6.85 40.55
N VAL A 345 34.65 -5.74 39.85
CA VAL A 345 35.95 -5.69 39.17
C VAL A 345 37.11 -5.58 40.16
N SER A 346 38.33 -5.97 39.70
CA SER A 346 39.53 -5.92 40.47
C SER A 346 39.93 -4.49 40.88
N GLU A 347 40.56 -4.32 41.99
CA GLU A 347 41.10 -3.02 42.45
C GLU A 347 42.13 -2.44 41.45
N GLU A 348 42.81 -3.30 40.72
CA GLU A 348 43.73 -2.90 39.66
C GLU A 348 42.94 -2.29 38.46
N THR A 349 41.86 -2.92 38.05
CA THR A 349 40.98 -2.42 36.98
C THR A 349 40.36 -1.08 37.39
N LYS A 350 39.90 -0.94 38.64
CA LYS A 350 39.35 0.33 39.16
C LYS A 350 40.38 1.47 39.12
N LYS A 351 41.65 1.18 39.48
CA LYS A 351 42.75 2.17 39.40
C LYS A 351 43.02 2.59 37.96
N ILE A 352 43.09 1.63 37.04
CA ILE A 352 43.34 1.90 35.65
C ILE A 352 42.22 2.75 35.04
N PHE A 353 40.97 2.46 35.37
CA PHE A 353 39.79 3.24 34.95
C PHE A 353 39.86 4.69 35.45
N VAL A 354 40.18 4.90 36.70
CA VAL A 354 40.35 6.26 37.26
C VAL A 354 41.52 7.00 36.63
N GLU A 355 42.67 6.33 36.37
CA GLU A 355 43.81 6.96 35.70
C GLU A 355 43.47 7.32 34.23
N TRP A 356 42.71 6.51 33.53
CA TRP A 356 42.22 6.81 32.19
C TRP A 356 41.33 8.05 32.23
N ILE A 357 40.34 8.15 33.12
CA ILE A 357 39.50 9.33 33.29
C ILE A 357 40.33 10.57 33.56
N LYS A 358 41.31 10.52 34.46
CA LYS A 358 42.16 11.66 34.77
C LYS A 358 42.96 12.15 33.56
N LYS A 359 43.35 11.23 32.64
CA LYS A 359 44.13 11.53 31.44
C LYS A 359 43.29 12.02 30.28
N GLN A 360 41.96 11.91 30.33
CA GLN A 360 41.11 12.39 29.26
C GLN A 360 41.28 13.90 29.04
N LYS A 361 41.58 14.27 27.79
CA LYS A 361 41.67 15.65 27.31
C LYS A 361 41.13 15.72 25.91
N ILE A 362 40.57 16.87 25.56
CA ILE A 362 40.23 17.16 24.17
C ILE A 362 41.57 17.34 23.40
N THR A 363 41.72 16.62 22.30
CA THR A 363 42.94 16.72 21.48
C THR A 363 43.08 18.15 20.91
N GLU A 364 44.33 18.59 20.69
CA GLU A 364 44.58 19.92 20.13
C GLU A 364 43.97 20.06 18.70
N GLU A 365 43.98 18.96 17.92
CA GLU A 365 43.33 18.89 16.63
C GLU A 365 41.83 19.18 16.74
N ARG A 366 41.15 18.55 17.71
CA ARG A 366 39.73 18.79 17.95
C ARG A 366 39.43 20.20 18.46
N LYS A 367 40.34 20.76 19.25
CA LYS A 367 40.21 22.17 19.69
C LYS A 367 40.32 23.13 18.52
N GLU A 368 41.24 22.86 17.57
CA GLU A 368 41.39 23.69 16.36
C GLU A 368 40.16 23.55 15.43
N GLU A 369 39.66 22.34 15.21
CA GLU A 369 38.42 22.13 14.45
C GLU A 369 37.23 22.93 15.04
N VAL A 370 37.09 22.89 16.37
CA VAL A 370 36.04 23.64 17.07
C VAL A 370 36.24 25.14 16.96
N LYS A 371 37.50 25.65 17.03
CA LYS A 371 37.81 27.05 16.85
C LYS A 371 37.46 27.52 15.43
N GLU A 372 37.88 26.76 14.42
CA GLU A 372 37.56 27.07 13.02
C GLU A 372 36.04 27.06 12.79
N TRP A 373 35.36 26.10 13.35
CA TRP A 373 33.90 26.03 13.25
C TRP A 373 33.21 27.22 13.92
N CYS A 374 33.64 27.58 15.15
CA CYS A 374 33.13 28.74 15.87
C CYS A 374 33.37 30.03 15.10
N GLN A 375 34.58 30.23 14.53
CA GLN A 375 34.90 31.40 13.71
C GLN A 375 34.02 31.48 12.47
N LYS A 376 33.84 30.32 11.76
CA LYS A 376 33.02 30.24 10.56
C LYS A 376 31.54 30.52 10.82
N ASN A 377 31.05 30.19 12.00
CA ASN A 377 29.64 30.29 12.35
C ASN A 377 29.33 31.44 13.33
N ASN A 378 30.32 32.31 13.61
CA ASN A 378 30.20 33.45 14.49
C ASN A 378 29.70 33.10 15.92
N GLN A 379 30.20 31.94 16.46
CA GLN A 379 29.86 31.40 17.78
C GLN A 379 30.99 31.74 18.78
N GLU A 380 30.62 31.88 20.06
CA GLU A 380 31.61 31.98 21.15
C GLU A 380 32.40 30.69 21.31
N LEU A 381 33.69 30.82 21.60
CA LEU A 381 34.55 29.66 21.91
C LEU A 381 34.08 29.00 23.21
N PRO A 382 33.86 27.67 23.23
CA PRO A 382 33.53 26.98 24.44
C PRO A 382 34.72 26.98 25.41
N ASP A 383 34.42 26.92 26.67
CA ASP A 383 35.42 26.69 27.71
C ASP A 383 35.85 25.19 27.69
N PHE A 384 36.97 24.93 27.03
CA PHE A 384 37.48 23.57 26.84
C PHE A 384 37.80 22.87 28.16
N GLU A 385 38.17 23.60 29.22
CA GLU A 385 38.40 23.00 30.55
C GLU A 385 37.07 22.53 31.16
N LYS A 386 36.00 23.30 31.03
CA LYS A 386 34.67 22.84 31.45
C LYS A 386 34.20 21.64 30.66
N TRP A 387 34.43 21.61 29.35
CA TRP A 387 34.10 20.46 28.51
C TRP A 387 34.84 19.19 28.89
N GLU A 388 36.15 19.30 29.15
CA GLU A 388 36.94 18.16 29.63
C GLU A 388 36.44 17.67 31.01
N ASN A 389 36.10 18.58 31.93
CA ASN A 389 35.57 18.21 33.23
C ASN A 389 34.16 17.62 33.14
N GLN A 390 33.33 18.13 32.24
CA GLN A 390 32.01 17.53 31.95
C GLN A 390 32.14 16.09 31.44
N ALA A 391 32.98 15.84 30.41
CA ALA A 391 33.19 14.49 29.90
C ALA A 391 33.66 13.51 30.98
N LYS A 392 34.58 13.94 31.87
CA LYS A 392 35.04 13.14 32.98
C LYS A 392 33.93 12.86 34.00
N ALA A 393 33.09 13.84 34.28
CA ALA A 393 31.99 13.67 35.22
C ALA A 393 30.89 12.75 34.63
N GLU A 394 30.59 12.86 33.33
CA GLU A 394 29.66 11.98 32.67
C GLU A 394 30.09 10.51 32.68
N GLU A 395 31.37 10.21 32.49
CA GLU A 395 31.90 8.84 32.57
C GLU A 395 31.90 8.30 34.00
N LEU A 396 32.12 9.17 35.01
CA LEU A 396 32.05 8.78 36.41
C LEU A 396 30.62 8.66 36.94
N TYR A 397 29.63 9.22 36.27
CA TYR A 397 28.25 9.28 36.76
C TYR A 397 27.71 7.92 37.22
N LEU A 398 27.93 6.86 36.42
CA LEU A 398 27.43 5.51 36.69
C LEU A 398 28.09 4.84 37.88
N VAL A 399 29.33 5.24 38.22
CA VAL A 399 30.14 4.71 39.31
C VAL A 399 30.42 5.75 40.41
N ARG A 400 29.60 6.81 40.43
CA ARG A 400 29.77 7.98 41.35
C ARG A 400 29.76 7.63 42.82
N GLU A 401 29.02 6.59 43.20
CA GLU A 401 28.98 6.17 44.62
C GLU A 401 30.32 5.55 45.06
N ILE A 402 31.04 4.91 44.12
CA ILE A 402 32.35 4.30 44.38
C ILE A 402 33.44 5.37 44.38
N PHE A 403 33.34 6.37 43.50
CA PHE A 403 34.35 7.44 43.34
C PHE A 403 33.77 8.83 43.63
N LYS A 404 33.02 8.95 44.73
CA LYS A 404 32.25 10.14 45.06
C LYS A 404 33.07 11.43 45.08
N GLU A 405 34.25 11.41 45.73
CA GLU A 405 35.12 12.60 45.82
C GLU A 405 35.58 13.06 44.43
N LEU A 406 35.96 12.12 43.56
CA LEU A 406 36.43 12.43 42.22
C LEU A 406 35.29 12.88 41.30
N TYR A 407 34.11 12.29 41.43
CA TYR A 407 32.92 12.71 40.73
C TYR A 407 32.51 14.14 41.11
N ASP A 408 32.43 14.42 42.41
CA ASP A 408 32.07 15.75 42.91
C ASP A 408 33.08 16.81 42.49
N GLU A 409 34.39 16.49 42.43
CA GLU A 409 35.42 17.40 41.91
C GLU A 409 35.13 17.80 40.45
N TYR A 410 34.96 16.85 39.53
CA TYR A 410 34.75 17.15 38.12
C TYR A 410 33.37 17.76 37.85
N LYS A 411 32.34 17.32 38.55
CA LYS A 411 31.00 17.91 38.51
C LYS A 411 31.04 19.40 38.84
N ASN A 412 31.67 19.75 39.98
CA ASN A 412 31.79 21.14 40.40
C ASN A 412 32.56 22.00 39.38
N ARG A 413 33.63 21.44 38.79
CA ARG A 413 34.41 22.15 37.74
C ARG A 413 33.66 22.29 36.42
N SER A 414 32.79 21.36 36.10
CA SER A 414 31.92 21.45 34.89
C SER A 414 30.81 22.47 35.07
N GLY A 415 30.35 22.72 36.27
CA GLY A 415 29.25 23.61 36.62
C GLY A 415 27.86 23.04 36.26
N LEU A 416 27.75 21.72 36.03
CA LEU A 416 26.53 21.03 35.71
C LEU A 416 25.95 20.28 36.93
N ASN A 417 24.64 20.03 36.92
CA ASN A 417 23.94 19.21 37.87
C ASN A 417 23.90 17.74 37.46
N ASP A 418 23.44 16.85 38.37
CA ASP A 418 23.36 15.41 38.11
C ASP A 418 22.43 15.07 36.92
N ASP A 419 21.32 15.80 36.73
CA ASP A 419 20.40 15.58 35.63
C ASP A 419 21.02 15.89 34.26
N ALA A 420 21.92 16.88 34.22
CA ALA A 420 22.66 17.25 33.01
C ALA A 420 23.81 16.28 32.71
N LEU A 421 24.38 15.62 33.73
CA LEU A 421 25.48 14.66 33.63
C LEU A 421 24.98 13.21 33.46
N ALA A 422 23.72 12.94 33.80
CA ALA A 422 23.12 11.63 33.61
C ALA A 422 23.26 11.18 32.13
N PRO A 423 23.64 9.92 31.89
CA PRO A 423 23.70 9.41 30.52
C PRO A 423 22.36 9.62 29.85
N ARG A 424 22.32 10.56 28.91
CA ARG A 424 21.13 10.70 28.05
C ARG A 424 21.04 9.39 27.29
N ARG A 425 19.89 8.71 27.37
CA ARG A 425 19.53 7.72 26.39
C ARG A 425 19.67 8.42 25.04
N MET A 426 20.59 7.97 24.20
CA MET A 426 20.47 8.30 22.80
C MET A 426 19.31 7.46 22.28
N VAL A 427 18.14 7.86 22.66
CA VAL A 427 16.98 7.55 21.89
C VAL A 427 17.30 8.18 20.53
N SER A 428 17.56 7.36 19.54
CA SER A 428 17.13 7.72 18.19
C SER A 428 15.60 7.62 18.21
N GLU A 429 14.98 8.33 19.12
CA GLU A 429 13.65 8.81 18.91
C GLU A 429 13.79 9.63 17.63
N ALA A 430 13.47 9.00 16.49
CA ALA A 430 12.67 9.71 15.56
C ALA A 430 11.32 9.93 16.29
N ARG A 431 11.31 10.69 17.37
CA ARG A 431 10.19 11.52 17.70
C ARG A 431 10.02 12.30 16.41
N ALA A 432 8.90 12.14 15.77
CA ALA A 432 8.30 13.27 15.11
C ALA A 432 8.23 14.31 16.25
N ILE A 433 9.30 15.09 16.42
CA ILE A 433 9.28 16.26 17.28
C ILE A 433 8.15 17.04 16.64
N SER A 434 7.02 17.10 17.38
CA SER A 434 5.95 17.96 16.94
C SER A 434 6.61 19.32 16.73
N PRO A 435 6.53 19.95 15.56
CA PRO A 435 7.11 21.26 15.35
C PRO A 435 6.73 22.25 16.48
N MET A 436 5.65 21.96 17.17
CA MET A 436 5.13 22.73 18.31
C MET A 436 5.98 22.58 19.60
N GLU A 437 6.85 21.57 19.71
CA GLU A 437 7.73 21.42 20.89
C GLU A 437 8.93 22.37 20.87
N SER A 438 9.33 22.86 19.70
CA SER A 438 10.42 23.83 19.53
C SER A 438 9.94 25.30 19.54
N THR A 439 8.63 25.55 19.66
CA THR A 439 8.09 26.91 19.61
C THR A 439 8.47 27.76 20.84
N PRO A 440 8.95 28.99 20.65
CA PRO A 440 9.19 29.91 21.74
C PRO A 440 7.93 30.52 22.36
N LEU A 441 6.76 30.31 21.72
CA LEU A 441 5.46 30.78 22.19
C LEU A 441 4.42 29.69 21.89
N THR A 442 3.92 29.02 22.92
CA THR A 442 2.94 27.96 22.80
C THR A 442 1.59 28.47 22.27
N LEU A 443 0.77 27.59 21.70
CA LEU A 443 -0.55 27.97 21.21
C LEU A 443 -1.44 28.57 22.31
N GLU A 444 -1.38 28.04 23.54
CA GLU A 444 -2.11 28.56 24.69
C GLU A 444 -1.67 29.98 25.07
N GLU A 445 -0.37 30.25 25.09
CA GLU A 445 0.18 31.58 25.34
C GLU A 445 -0.15 32.55 24.21
N MET A 446 -0.11 32.06 22.96
CA MET A 446 -0.44 32.85 21.77
C MET A 446 -1.91 33.28 21.78
N THR A 447 -2.82 32.36 22.13
CA THR A 447 -4.26 32.65 22.20
C THR A 447 -4.64 33.64 23.31
N LYS A 448 -3.86 33.72 24.39
CA LYS A 448 -4.01 34.72 25.48
C LYS A 448 -3.58 36.14 25.09
N LYS A 449 -2.76 36.28 24.04
CA LYS A 449 -2.31 37.59 23.53
C LYS A 449 -3.30 38.13 22.48
N SER A 450 -3.32 39.47 22.32
CA SER A 450 -4.00 40.04 21.13
C SER A 450 -3.27 39.64 19.85
N CYS A 451 -3.99 39.58 18.72
CA CYS A 451 -3.38 39.27 17.46
C CYS A 451 -2.26 40.26 17.08
N ASP A 452 -2.43 41.56 17.38
CA ASP A 452 -1.39 42.57 17.17
C ASP A 452 -0.14 42.32 18.00
N ALA A 453 -0.27 41.86 19.25
CA ALA A 453 0.85 41.49 20.10
C ALA A 453 1.58 40.22 19.61
N VAL A 454 0.86 39.28 18.99
CA VAL A 454 1.46 38.11 18.33
C VAL A 454 2.24 38.55 17.09
N LEU A 455 1.67 39.44 16.27
CA LEU A 455 2.36 39.96 15.10
C LEU A 455 3.62 40.74 15.49
N ASP A 456 3.58 41.54 16.57
CA ASP A 456 4.77 42.27 17.08
C ASP A 456 5.84 41.26 17.53
N PHE A 457 5.46 40.20 18.19
CA PHE A 457 6.38 39.15 18.62
C PHE A 457 7.08 38.50 17.41
N ILE A 458 6.32 38.15 16.35
CA ILE A 458 6.88 37.55 15.14
C ILE A 458 7.74 38.50 14.33
N LEU A 459 7.40 39.79 14.30
CA LEU A 459 8.17 40.83 13.59
C LEU A 459 9.51 41.18 14.23
N GLU A 460 9.77 40.69 15.44
CA GLU A 460 11.04 40.88 16.15
C GLU A 460 11.82 39.56 16.16
N PRO A 461 12.77 39.33 15.21
CA PRO A 461 13.50 38.06 15.10
C PRO A 461 14.27 37.67 16.35
N SER A 462 14.73 38.63 17.16
CA SER A 462 15.41 38.38 18.43
C SER A 462 14.57 37.51 19.43
N ASN A 463 13.25 37.38 19.24
CA ASN A 463 12.38 36.57 20.05
C ASN A 463 12.50 35.08 19.74
N TYR A 464 13.04 34.70 18.56
CA TYR A 464 13.06 33.28 18.12
C TYR A 464 14.34 32.86 17.37
N GLU A 465 15.21 33.76 16.95
CA GLU A 465 16.47 33.42 16.26
C GLU A 465 17.60 32.95 17.20
N LYS A 466 17.32 32.72 18.48
CA LYS A 466 18.34 32.22 19.42
C LYS A 466 18.78 30.79 19.08
N ASP A 467 20.04 30.66 18.66
CA ASP A 467 20.87 29.45 18.64
C ASP A 467 20.46 28.23 17.80
N THR A 468 19.95 28.39 16.60
CA THR A 468 19.51 27.27 15.76
C THR A 468 20.47 26.80 14.67
N LYS A 469 21.71 27.24 14.67
CA LYS A 469 22.71 26.79 13.67
C LYS A 469 23.46 25.51 14.05
N LYS A 470 23.05 24.76 15.09
CA LYS A 470 23.86 23.64 15.58
C LYS A 470 23.80 22.38 14.75
N ASP A 471 22.70 22.01 14.03
CA ASP A 471 22.63 20.70 13.38
C ASP A 471 22.00 20.66 11.96
N GLY A 472 21.80 21.79 11.31
CA GLY A 472 21.35 21.79 9.89
C GLY A 472 19.94 21.28 9.62
N ARG A 473 19.12 20.96 10.61
CA ARG A 473 17.76 20.47 10.44
C ARG A 473 16.76 21.60 10.61
N HIS A 474 16.27 22.10 9.49
CA HIS A 474 15.35 23.24 9.41
C HIS A 474 14.07 23.07 10.25
N TRP A 475 13.56 21.87 10.42
CA TRP A 475 12.31 21.57 11.17
C TRP A 475 12.45 21.57 12.70
N GLU A 476 13.66 21.66 13.23
CA GLU A 476 13.94 21.77 14.68
C GLU A 476 14.15 23.24 15.11
N SER A 477 14.00 24.19 14.19
CA SER A 477 14.22 25.59 14.50
C SER A 477 13.05 26.19 15.28
N PRO A 478 13.31 27.08 16.25
CA PRO A 478 12.25 27.83 16.94
C PRO A 478 11.38 28.64 16.00
N GLU A 479 11.92 29.14 14.88
CA GLU A 479 11.17 29.79 13.82
C GLU A 479 10.14 28.84 13.20
N TYR A 480 10.53 27.58 12.91
CA TYR A 480 9.62 26.58 12.35
C TYR A 480 8.49 26.25 13.33
N GLY A 481 8.83 25.99 14.61
CA GLY A 481 7.85 25.73 15.66
C GLY A 481 6.90 26.92 15.87
N LEU A 482 7.41 28.13 15.89
CA LEU A 482 6.62 29.36 16.02
C LEU A 482 5.65 29.54 14.82
N ALA A 483 6.13 29.28 13.61
CA ALA A 483 5.33 29.42 12.40
C ALA A 483 4.20 28.38 12.30
N GLU A 484 4.44 27.12 12.71
CA GLU A 484 3.39 26.11 12.82
C GLU A 484 2.38 26.43 13.93
N THR A 485 2.84 26.93 15.06
CA THR A 485 1.97 27.40 16.15
C THR A 485 1.10 28.58 15.66
N PHE A 486 1.71 29.53 14.94
CA PHE A 486 1.02 30.66 14.34
C PHE A 486 -0.05 30.22 13.33
N LYS A 487 0.23 29.22 12.46
CA LYS A 487 -0.75 28.64 11.55
C LYS A 487 -1.98 28.15 12.32
N ASN A 488 -1.79 27.42 13.40
CA ASN A 488 -2.86 26.89 14.22
C ASN A 488 -3.65 27.98 14.95
N ASP A 489 -3.00 29.03 15.39
CA ASP A 489 -3.64 30.19 16.01
C ASP A 489 -4.44 31.02 14.97
N VAL A 490 -3.94 31.21 13.76
CA VAL A 490 -4.67 31.82 12.64
C VAL A 490 -5.92 31.01 12.35
N LYS A 491 -5.83 29.68 12.28
CA LYS A 491 -6.96 28.78 12.06
C LYS A 491 -8.06 29.01 13.11
N GLN A 492 -7.71 29.13 14.38
CA GLN A 492 -8.68 29.34 15.47
C GLN A 492 -9.22 30.76 15.55
N ARG A 493 -8.43 31.76 15.22
CA ARG A 493 -8.75 33.17 15.41
C ARG A 493 -8.76 34.01 14.12
N LEU A 494 -9.05 33.38 12.97
CA LEU A 494 -8.99 33.98 11.65
C LEU A 494 -9.64 35.36 11.54
N ARG A 495 -10.87 35.49 12.06
CA ARG A 495 -11.62 36.79 12.04
C ARG A 495 -10.83 37.91 12.70
N LYS A 496 -10.16 37.62 13.81
CA LYS A 496 -9.37 38.62 14.53
C LYS A 496 -8.15 39.05 13.74
N TYR A 497 -7.42 38.10 13.13
CA TYR A 497 -6.26 38.41 12.31
C TYR A 497 -6.60 39.22 11.06
N LEU A 498 -7.68 38.90 10.37
CA LEU A 498 -8.12 39.67 9.19
C LEU A 498 -8.73 41.01 9.57
N SER A 499 -9.02 41.26 10.85
CA SER A 499 -9.42 42.59 11.37
C SER A 499 -8.26 43.42 11.88
N CYS A 500 -7.03 42.86 11.97
CA CYS A 500 -5.83 43.61 12.33
C CYS A 500 -5.34 44.50 11.16
N ASP A 501 -4.34 45.33 11.41
CA ASP A 501 -3.72 46.12 10.35
C ASP A 501 -3.06 45.20 9.29
N LEU A 502 -3.71 45.10 8.12
CA LEU A 502 -3.23 44.30 7.00
C LEU A 502 -1.84 44.75 6.49
N LYS A 503 -1.41 46.01 6.79
CA LYS A 503 -0.03 46.47 6.47
C LYS A 503 0.99 45.77 7.37
N LYS A 504 0.61 45.55 8.64
CA LYS A 504 1.46 44.82 9.62
C LYS A 504 1.61 43.35 9.25
N LEU A 505 0.48 42.71 8.90
CA LEU A 505 0.50 41.31 8.38
C LEU A 505 1.40 41.22 7.12
N ALA A 506 1.29 42.13 6.19
CA ALA A 506 2.09 42.14 4.96
C ALA A 506 3.62 42.40 5.18
N GLN A 507 4.04 42.72 6.39
CA GLN A 507 5.46 42.86 6.76
C GLN A 507 6.09 41.55 7.26
N LEU A 508 5.30 40.55 7.58
CA LEU A 508 5.80 39.23 7.97
C LEU A 508 6.70 38.62 6.89
N GLY A 509 7.69 37.84 7.30
CA GLY A 509 8.55 37.11 6.37
C GLY A 509 7.77 36.11 5.52
N PRO A 510 8.30 35.70 4.35
CA PRO A 510 7.58 34.83 3.40
C PRO A 510 7.16 33.48 4.03
N TYR A 511 7.93 33.01 4.99
CA TYR A 511 7.64 31.76 5.69
C TYR A 511 6.39 31.88 6.59
N PHE A 512 6.29 32.90 7.43
CA PHE A 512 5.11 33.17 8.26
C PHE A 512 3.88 33.52 7.42
N LEU A 513 4.05 34.23 6.31
CA LEU A 513 2.96 34.49 5.37
C LEU A 513 2.42 33.21 4.75
N SER A 514 3.28 32.27 4.38
CA SER A 514 2.83 30.99 3.88
C SER A 514 1.99 30.24 4.93
N ARG A 515 2.42 30.24 6.20
CA ARG A 515 1.68 29.61 7.31
C ARG A 515 0.38 30.32 7.62
N PHE A 516 0.34 31.62 7.48
CA PHE A 516 -0.92 32.39 7.58
C PHE A 516 -1.95 31.92 6.54
N PHE A 517 -1.55 31.80 5.26
CA PHE A 517 -2.47 31.36 4.21
C PHE A 517 -2.84 29.89 4.35
N TYR A 518 -1.97 29.01 4.81
CA TYR A 518 -2.34 27.62 5.14
C TYR A 518 -3.31 27.55 6.32
N GLY A 519 -3.12 28.35 7.37
CA GLY A 519 -4.07 28.47 8.48
C GLY A 519 -5.43 29.01 8.05
N LEU A 520 -5.44 29.98 7.16
CA LEU A 520 -6.65 30.52 6.50
C LEU A 520 -7.35 29.41 5.68
N HIS A 521 -6.60 28.67 4.86
CA HIS A 521 -7.13 27.60 4.04
C HIS A 521 -7.80 26.50 4.88
N GLU A 522 -7.13 26.05 5.94
CA GLU A 522 -7.69 25.05 6.88
C GLU A 522 -8.95 25.58 7.59
N ALA A 523 -8.93 26.84 8.05
CA ALA A 523 -10.08 27.44 8.71
C ALA A 523 -11.31 27.54 7.79
N ILE A 524 -11.10 27.88 6.52
CA ILE A 524 -12.18 27.96 5.53
C ILE A 524 -12.82 26.60 5.25
N ARG A 525 -12.03 25.54 5.22
CA ARG A 525 -12.52 24.18 4.96
C ARG A 525 -13.33 23.61 6.12
N GLU A 526 -13.00 23.98 7.35
CA GLU A 526 -13.60 23.41 8.56
C GLU A 526 -14.76 24.23 9.13
N THR A 527 -14.87 25.52 8.80
CA THR A 527 -15.87 26.41 9.38
C THR A 527 -16.75 27.06 8.31
N ASP A 528 -17.99 27.45 8.71
CA ASP A 528 -18.86 28.31 7.91
C ASP A 528 -18.30 29.74 7.88
N THR A 529 -17.41 30.02 6.92
CA THR A 529 -16.66 31.26 6.84
C THR A 529 -17.53 32.35 6.21
N GLU A 530 -17.57 33.51 6.84
CA GLU A 530 -18.30 34.66 6.29
C GLU A 530 -17.61 35.18 5.03
N ARG A 531 -18.41 35.47 3.98
CA ARG A 531 -17.94 36.04 2.71
C ARG A 531 -17.03 37.28 2.85
N LYS A 532 -17.20 38.06 3.92
CA LYS A 532 -16.38 39.26 4.21
C LYS A 532 -14.89 38.95 4.47
N LEU A 533 -14.59 37.76 5.01
CA LEU A 533 -13.19 37.37 5.30
C LEU A 533 -12.39 37.19 4.02
N TRP A 534 -13.02 36.69 2.94
CA TRP A 534 -12.38 36.58 1.65
C TRP A 534 -11.90 37.91 1.07
N VAL A 535 -12.63 39.02 1.33
CA VAL A 535 -12.27 40.36 0.84
C VAL A 535 -10.96 40.83 1.46
N SER A 536 -10.83 40.74 2.79
CA SER A 536 -9.61 41.08 3.50
C SER A 536 -8.44 40.18 3.12
N ALA A 537 -8.67 38.87 2.91
CA ALA A 537 -7.67 37.93 2.46
C ALA A 537 -7.16 38.28 1.04
N LEU A 538 -8.05 38.64 0.11
CA LEU A 538 -7.71 39.06 -1.25
C LEU A 538 -6.91 40.36 -1.27
N GLU A 539 -7.29 41.32 -0.46
CA GLU A 539 -6.53 42.60 -0.35
C GLU A 539 -5.12 42.36 0.20
N LEU A 540 -4.97 41.49 1.21
CA LEU A 540 -3.69 41.14 1.77
C LEU A 540 -2.82 40.43 0.72
N ALA A 541 -3.36 39.38 0.06
CA ALA A 541 -2.67 38.62 -0.97
C ALA A 541 -2.20 39.54 -2.14
N SER A 542 -3.10 40.42 -2.61
CA SER A 542 -2.79 41.37 -3.67
C SER A 542 -1.63 42.32 -3.29
N LYS A 543 -1.60 42.82 -2.05
CA LYS A 543 -0.49 43.66 -1.56
C LYS A 543 0.83 42.89 -1.54
N ILE A 544 0.83 41.66 -1.08
CA ILE A 544 2.02 40.79 -1.01
C ILE A 544 2.53 40.49 -2.42
N VAL A 545 1.64 40.06 -3.33
CA VAL A 545 2.02 39.72 -4.71
C VAL A 545 2.51 40.91 -5.48
N LYS A 546 1.87 42.11 -5.39
CA LYS A 546 2.30 43.34 -6.05
C LYS A 546 3.68 43.77 -5.59
N LYS A 547 4.00 43.61 -4.31
CA LYS A 547 5.29 44.00 -3.74
C LYS A 547 6.42 43.02 -4.09
N ASN A 548 6.13 41.70 -4.13
CA ASN A 548 7.15 40.66 -4.12
C ASN A 548 7.04 39.66 -5.29
N GLY A 549 6.20 39.90 -6.29
CA GLY A 549 5.81 38.94 -7.31
C GLY A 549 6.90 38.27 -8.16
N THR A 550 8.14 38.79 -8.07
CA THR A 550 9.32 38.20 -8.75
C THR A 550 10.35 37.62 -7.77
N ASN A 551 10.13 37.75 -6.45
CA ASN A 551 11.07 37.28 -5.45
C ASN A 551 10.89 35.74 -5.17
N GLU A 552 11.95 34.98 -5.43
CA GLU A 552 11.94 33.52 -5.27
C GLU A 552 11.74 33.07 -3.81
N GLU A 553 12.13 33.83 -2.82
CA GLU A 553 11.90 33.54 -1.40
C GLU A 553 10.40 33.41 -1.08
N TYR A 554 9.55 34.14 -1.84
CA TYR A 554 8.10 34.13 -1.64
C TYR A 554 7.37 32.97 -2.34
N ARG A 555 8.08 32.04 -3.00
CA ARG A 555 7.48 30.93 -3.75
C ARG A 555 6.44 30.15 -2.94
N THR A 556 6.80 29.69 -1.74
CA THR A 556 5.89 28.92 -0.87
C THR A 556 4.68 29.75 -0.44
N CYS A 557 4.89 31.04 -0.18
CA CYS A 557 3.82 31.97 0.14
C CYS A 557 2.85 32.14 -1.04
N PHE A 558 3.33 32.28 -2.27
CA PHE A 558 2.48 32.41 -3.45
C PHE A 558 1.70 31.13 -3.73
N SER A 559 2.34 29.95 -3.57
CA SER A 559 1.64 28.67 -3.68
C SER A 559 0.52 28.55 -2.62
N ALA A 560 0.78 28.95 -1.38
CA ALA A 560 -0.22 28.97 -0.32
C ALA A 560 -1.40 29.91 -0.63
N ILE A 561 -1.11 31.11 -1.16
CA ILE A 561 -2.13 32.05 -1.63
C ILE A 561 -2.99 31.42 -2.72
N LEU A 562 -2.39 30.88 -3.78
CA LEU A 562 -3.10 30.31 -4.92
C LEU A 562 -3.95 29.10 -4.51
N SER A 563 -3.41 28.21 -3.67
CA SER A 563 -4.16 27.07 -3.13
C SER A 563 -5.36 27.50 -2.28
N THR A 564 -5.18 28.52 -1.45
CA THR A 564 -6.27 29.08 -0.64
C THR A 564 -7.40 29.61 -1.52
N PHE A 565 -7.08 30.39 -2.56
CA PHE A 565 -8.09 30.98 -3.43
C PHE A 565 -8.71 29.99 -4.40
N HIS A 566 -8.08 28.84 -4.68
CA HIS A 566 -8.70 27.79 -5.47
C HIS A 566 -10.01 27.31 -4.82
N ASP A 567 -10.03 27.13 -3.50
CA ASP A 567 -11.22 26.74 -2.75
C ASP A 567 -12.28 27.85 -2.66
N GLY A 568 -11.91 29.09 -2.95
CA GLY A 568 -12.82 30.24 -2.96
C GLY A 568 -13.77 30.32 -4.16
N PHE A 569 -13.52 29.54 -5.24
CA PHE A 569 -14.37 29.49 -6.44
C PHE A 569 -15.52 28.49 -6.33
N ARG A 570 -16.11 28.35 -5.15
CA ARG A 570 -17.31 27.53 -4.94
C ARG A 570 -18.57 28.31 -5.33
N ASP A 571 -19.55 27.62 -5.92
CA ASP A 571 -20.84 28.20 -6.35
C ASP A 571 -21.84 28.34 -5.18
N ASP A 572 -21.42 28.04 -3.94
CA ASP A 572 -22.24 28.12 -2.74
C ASP A 572 -22.01 29.44 -1.97
N ASP A 573 -22.80 29.64 -0.91
CA ASP A 573 -22.73 30.83 -0.05
C ASP A 573 -21.40 30.94 0.74
N LYS A 574 -20.48 29.96 0.60
CA LYS A 574 -19.19 29.90 1.28
C LYS A 574 -18.05 30.44 0.40
N GLY A 575 -18.28 30.62 -0.90
CA GLY A 575 -17.28 31.11 -1.85
C GLY A 575 -17.06 32.64 -1.77
N ILE A 576 -16.11 33.10 -2.59
CA ILE A 576 -15.80 34.53 -2.73
C ILE A 576 -16.98 35.26 -3.36
N GLU A 577 -17.45 36.33 -2.72
CA GLU A 577 -18.41 37.24 -3.35
C GLU A 577 -17.67 38.13 -4.33
N PHE A 578 -17.72 37.79 -5.63
CA PHE A 578 -17.11 38.56 -6.67
C PHE A 578 -17.93 39.82 -7.05
N ASN A 579 -17.23 40.85 -7.44
CA ASN A 579 -17.74 42.01 -8.14
C ASN A 579 -16.66 42.48 -9.13
N PRO A 580 -16.93 43.41 -10.08
CA PRO A 580 -15.95 43.88 -11.07
C PRO A 580 -14.64 44.39 -10.49
N GLU A 581 -14.64 45.02 -9.33
CA GLU A 581 -13.43 45.52 -8.70
C GLU A 581 -12.58 44.39 -8.12
N ARG A 582 -13.19 43.43 -7.44
CA ARG A 582 -12.49 42.23 -6.90
C ARG A 582 -11.95 41.34 -8.02
N VAL A 583 -12.69 41.23 -9.13
CA VAL A 583 -12.20 40.52 -10.32
C VAL A 583 -10.95 41.20 -10.87
N ARG A 584 -10.90 42.56 -10.92
CA ARG A 584 -9.69 43.30 -11.33
C ARG A 584 -8.51 42.99 -10.41
N ILE A 585 -8.71 43.08 -9.09
CA ILE A 585 -7.67 42.80 -8.10
C ILE A 585 -7.13 41.39 -8.25
N PHE A 586 -8.05 40.41 -8.43
CA PHE A 586 -7.70 39.01 -8.57
C PHE A 586 -6.92 38.75 -9.87
N TRP A 587 -7.39 39.33 -10.98
CA TRP A 587 -6.70 39.21 -12.26
C TRP A 587 -5.29 39.82 -12.24
N GLU A 588 -5.10 40.98 -11.67
CA GLU A 588 -3.79 41.62 -11.53
C GLU A 588 -2.82 40.71 -10.75
N MET A 589 -3.30 40.04 -9.71
CA MET A 589 -2.50 39.09 -8.96
C MET A 589 -2.13 37.85 -9.80
N ILE A 590 -3.11 37.25 -10.50
CA ILE A 590 -2.86 36.14 -11.40
C ILE A 590 -1.86 36.54 -12.50
N GLU A 591 -2.06 37.68 -13.14
CA GLU A 591 -1.18 38.16 -14.23
C GLU A 591 0.26 38.30 -13.78
N ILE A 592 0.53 38.79 -12.57
CA ILE A 592 1.87 38.85 -12.00
C ILE A 592 2.44 37.47 -11.82
N LEU A 593 1.67 36.54 -11.21
CA LEU A 593 2.12 35.20 -10.85
C LEU A 593 2.27 34.24 -12.05
N THR A 594 1.53 34.50 -13.16
CA THR A 594 1.79 33.78 -14.43
C THR A 594 3.12 34.15 -15.08
N LYS A 595 3.73 35.26 -14.67
CA LYS A 595 5.05 35.71 -15.12
C LYS A 595 6.15 35.42 -14.11
N TYR A 596 5.81 34.71 -13.00
CA TYR A 596 6.78 34.33 -11.98
C TYR A 596 7.90 33.44 -12.58
N PRO A 597 9.17 33.57 -12.16
CA PRO A 597 10.26 32.74 -12.66
C PRO A 597 9.97 31.25 -12.51
N ILE A 598 10.18 30.50 -13.59
CA ILE A 598 9.89 29.04 -13.60
C ILE A 598 10.90 28.28 -12.74
N GLY A 599 12.14 28.79 -12.66
CA GLY A 599 13.20 28.16 -11.88
C GLY A 599 13.67 26.80 -12.44
N ASP A 600 14.38 26.03 -11.62
CA ASP A 600 14.86 24.70 -12.01
C ASP A 600 13.75 23.67 -11.91
N MET A 601 13.33 23.12 -13.06
CA MET A 601 12.29 22.11 -13.17
C MET A 601 12.77 20.71 -12.74
N SER A 602 14.09 20.44 -12.66
CA SER A 602 14.64 19.15 -12.24
C SER A 602 14.19 18.74 -10.82
N ARG A 603 13.87 19.71 -9.99
CA ARG A 603 13.31 19.50 -8.64
C ARG A 603 11.97 18.78 -8.61
N PHE A 604 11.23 18.74 -9.71
CA PHE A 604 9.98 18.00 -9.82
C PHE A 604 10.18 16.51 -10.14
N GLY A 605 11.43 16.07 -10.29
CA GLY A 605 11.83 14.69 -10.56
C GLY A 605 11.73 14.32 -12.04
N ASP A 606 11.34 13.08 -12.34
CA ASP A 606 11.34 12.55 -13.70
C ASP A 606 10.51 13.40 -14.66
N GLU A 607 11.06 13.65 -15.85
CA GLU A 607 10.38 14.38 -16.94
C GLU A 607 9.07 13.69 -17.40
N GLU A 608 8.87 12.41 -17.03
CA GLU A 608 7.70 11.59 -17.37
C GLU A 608 6.52 11.74 -16.37
N LYS A 609 6.62 12.60 -15.34
CA LYS A 609 5.54 12.80 -14.38
C LYS A 609 4.29 13.39 -15.02
N ASP A 610 3.14 13.10 -14.40
CA ASP A 610 1.85 13.69 -14.77
C ASP A 610 1.93 15.22 -14.79
N PRO A 611 1.67 15.87 -15.95
CA PRO A 611 1.72 17.33 -16.07
C PRO A 611 0.81 18.06 -15.07
N ILE A 612 -0.30 17.46 -14.67
CA ILE A 612 -1.22 18.04 -13.69
C ILE A 612 -0.58 18.10 -12.30
N GLN A 613 0.16 17.05 -11.91
CA GLN A 613 0.91 17.07 -10.65
C GLN A 613 2.01 18.16 -10.68
N ILE A 614 2.66 18.33 -11.83
CA ILE A 614 3.64 19.39 -12.00
C ILE A 614 2.96 20.75 -11.84
N ARG A 615 1.82 20.98 -12.53
CA ARG A 615 1.02 22.22 -12.46
C ARG A 615 0.71 22.63 -11.04
N CYS A 616 0.23 21.71 -10.23
CA CYS A 616 -0.17 21.97 -8.84
C CYS A 616 1.00 22.33 -7.91
N ASN A 617 2.24 22.11 -8.32
CA ASN A 617 3.42 22.27 -7.49
C ASN A 617 4.31 23.47 -7.86
N PHE A 618 3.91 24.33 -8.83
CA PHE A 618 4.66 25.53 -9.15
C PHE A 618 3.77 26.74 -9.46
N VAL A 619 4.23 27.91 -9.08
CA VAL A 619 3.44 29.14 -9.04
C VAL A 619 2.80 29.53 -10.38
N PRO A 620 3.51 29.56 -11.54
CA PRO A 620 2.87 29.89 -12.81
C PRO A 620 1.76 28.93 -13.21
N GLY A 621 1.94 27.61 -12.97
CA GLY A 621 0.92 26.60 -13.28
C GLY A 621 -0.35 26.80 -12.45
N GLN A 622 -0.20 26.99 -11.14
CA GLN A 622 -1.33 27.30 -10.25
C GLN A 622 -2.04 28.60 -10.62
N ALA A 623 -1.27 29.63 -11.03
CA ALA A 623 -1.85 30.91 -11.45
C ALA A 623 -2.66 30.80 -12.76
N VAL A 624 -2.19 30.02 -13.74
CA VAL A 624 -2.94 29.73 -14.97
C VAL A 624 -4.20 28.92 -14.66
N GLU A 625 -4.09 27.95 -13.77
CA GLU A 625 -5.24 27.17 -13.30
C GLU A 625 -6.35 28.08 -12.76
N LEU A 626 -6.03 29.03 -11.89
CA LEU A 626 -7.01 29.95 -11.31
C LEU A 626 -7.62 30.95 -12.31
N SER A 627 -6.98 31.19 -13.45
CA SER A 627 -7.54 32.06 -14.49
C SER A 627 -8.82 31.48 -15.10
N VAL A 628 -8.96 30.16 -15.13
CA VAL A 628 -10.13 29.46 -15.71
C VAL A 628 -11.39 29.66 -14.85
N PRO A 629 -11.43 29.29 -13.57
CA PRO A 629 -12.61 29.54 -12.74
C PRO A 629 -12.93 31.03 -12.59
N LEU A 630 -11.93 31.91 -12.57
CA LEU A 630 -12.17 33.35 -12.58
C LEU A 630 -12.91 33.79 -13.85
N GLY A 631 -12.50 33.30 -15.01
CA GLY A 631 -13.19 33.55 -16.30
C GLY A 631 -14.64 33.06 -16.27
N VAL A 632 -14.87 31.83 -15.76
CA VAL A 632 -16.19 31.22 -15.62
C VAL A 632 -17.10 32.05 -14.73
N VAL A 633 -16.68 32.38 -13.52
CA VAL A 633 -17.47 33.17 -12.56
C VAL A 633 -17.75 34.56 -13.13
N CYS A 634 -16.75 35.22 -13.73
CA CYS A 634 -16.91 36.54 -14.29
C CYS A 634 -17.90 36.54 -15.45
N LYS A 635 -17.83 35.59 -16.37
CA LYS A 635 -18.77 35.47 -17.50
C LYS A 635 -20.19 35.18 -17.01
N LYS A 636 -20.33 34.27 -16.05
CA LYS A 636 -21.64 33.86 -15.50
C LYS A 636 -22.38 35.04 -14.84
N HIS A 637 -21.66 35.83 -14.05
CA HIS A 637 -22.29 36.86 -13.18
C HIS A 637 -22.13 38.29 -13.71
N PHE A 638 -21.11 38.56 -14.56
CA PHE A 638 -20.75 39.88 -15.02
C PHE A 638 -20.41 39.88 -16.52
N GLY A 639 -21.23 39.23 -17.37
CA GLY A 639 -20.95 38.98 -18.78
C GLY A 639 -20.45 40.21 -19.56
N LYS A 640 -21.12 41.39 -19.43
CA LYS A 640 -20.68 42.62 -20.07
C LYS A 640 -19.25 43.04 -19.61
N PHE A 641 -18.94 42.95 -18.32
CA PHE A 641 -17.62 43.28 -17.80
C PHE A 641 -16.57 42.22 -18.22
N TYR A 642 -16.98 40.96 -18.35
CA TYR A 642 -16.13 39.90 -18.89
C TYR A 642 -15.71 40.25 -20.31
N ASP A 643 -16.65 40.55 -21.21
CA ASP A 643 -16.40 40.83 -22.61
C ASP A 643 -15.58 42.11 -22.82
N GLU A 644 -15.87 43.17 -22.08
CA GLU A 644 -15.21 44.46 -22.21
C GLU A 644 -13.79 44.55 -21.59
N TYR A 645 -13.55 43.79 -20.52
CA TYR A 645 -12.34 43.92 -19.72
C TYR A 645 -11.51 42.63 -19.61
N LEU A 646 -12.11 41.50 -19.10
CA LEU A 646 -11.32 40.35 -18.66
C LEU A 646 -10.97 39.42 -19.83
N MET A 647 -11.88 39.20 -20.77
CA MET A 647 -11.70 38.30 -21.90
C MET A 647 -10.40 38.56 -22.68
N ASN A 648 -10.17 39.82 -23.07
CA ASN A 648 -8.96 40.17 -23.82
C ASN A 648 -7.67 39.95 -23.02
N LYS A 649 -7.70 40.14 -21.72
CA LYS A 649 -6.55 39.94 -20.84
C LYS A 649 -6.24 38.43 -20.67
N ILE A 650 -7.27 37.59 -20.54
CA ILE A 650 -7.13 36.13 -20.52
C ILE A 650 -6.57 35.66 -21.87
N ARG A 651 -7.15 36.11 -22.99
CA ARG A 651 -6.65 35.78 -24.34
C ARG A 651 -5.16 36.09 -24.49
N GLN A 652 -4.72 37.32 -24.13
CA GLN A 652 -3.32 37.71 -24.20
C GLN A 652 -2.41 36.81 -23.34
N SER A 653 -2.85 36.43 -22.16
CA SER A 653 -2.10 35.55 -21.30
C SER A 653 -1.99 34.14 -21.90
N TYR A 654 -3.09 33.59 -22.44
CA TYR A 654 -3.11 32.26 -23.04
C TYR A 654 -2.30 32.22 -24.35
N GLU A 655 -2.37 33.27 -25.19
CA GLU A 655 -1.56 33.37 -26.41
C GLU A 655 -0.06 33.43 -26.11
N ARG A 656 0.33 34.18 -25.08
CA ARG A 656 1.72 34.20 -24.62
C ARG A 656 2.16 32.78 -24.17
N ILE A 657 1.31 32.05 -23.43
CA ILE A 657 1.64 30.71 -22.97
C ILE A 657 1.82 29.76 -24.16
N LEU A 658 0.89 29.73 -25.11
CA LEU A 658 0.95 28.86 -26.28
C LEU A 658 2.12 29.17 -27.23
N ASN A 659 2.53 30.44 -27.34
CA ASN A 659 3.59 30.86 -28.26
C ASN A 659 4.98 30.82 -27.61
N ASP A 660 5.12 31.29 -26.35
CA ASP A 660 6.41 31.63 -25.75
C ASP A 660 6.81 30.70 -24.59
N ILE A 661 5.85 30.02 -23.94
CA ILE A 661 6.07 29.26 -22.72
C ILE A 661 5.73 27.78 -22.92
N ARG A 662 6.70 27.03 -23.44
CA ARG A 662 6.55 25.56 -23.60
C ARG A 662 7.12 24.82 -22.39
N VAL A 663 6.46 24.97 -21.23
CA VAL A 663 6.86 24.34 -19.98
C VAL A 663 5.81 23.35 -19.55
N THR A 664 6.24 22.10 -19.33
CA THR A 664 5.38 21.01 -18.83
C THR A 664 4.63 21.46 -17.56
N GLY A 665 3.34 21.19 -17.51
CA GLY A 665 2.46 21.53 -16.40
C GLY A 665 1.76 22.90 -16.53
N ILE A 666 2.03 23.70 -17.58
CA ILE A 666 1.21 24.87 -17.87
C ILE A 666 0.19 24.57 -18.97
N ASN A 667 0.66 23.96 -20.07
CA ASN A 667 -0.18 23.68 -21.24
C ASN A 667 -1.27 22.63 -20.96
N CYS A 668 -1.04 21.74 -19.97
CA CYS A 668 -2.06 20.76 -19.55
C CYS A 668 -3.40 21.41 -19.15
N THR A 669 -3.39 22.67 -18.71
CA THR A 669 -4.60 23.43 -18.39
C THR A 669 -5.55 23.57 -19.58
N PHE A 670 -5.02 23.74 -20.81
CA PHE A 670 -5.83 23.85 -22.02
C PHE A 670 -6.55 22.52 -22.36
N GLY A 671 -5.95 21.40 -22.03
CA GLY A 671 -6.61 20.09 -22.15
C GLY A 671 -7.61 19.86 -21.01
N LEU A 672 -7.13 19.87 -19.77
CA LEU A 672 -7.93 19.58 -18.58
C LEU A 672 -9.20 20.45 -18.48
N ASP A 673 -9.05 21.74 -18.68
CA ASP A 673 -10.14 22.72 -18.56
C ASP A 673 -10.75 23.12 -19.92
N PHE A 674 -10.54 22.33 -20.97
CA PHE A 674 -10.98 22.63 -22.34
C PHE A 674 -12.47 23.05 -22.40
N ALA A 675 -13.35 22.28 -21.76
CA ALA A 675 -14.78 22.55 -21.76
C ALA A 675 -15.13 23.91 -21.12
N ARG A 676 -14.45 24.27 -20.03
CA ARG A 676 -14.64 25.55 -19.32
C ARG A 676 -14.13 26.72 -20.13
N ILE A 677 -12.95 26.59 -20.75
CA ILE A 677 -12.35 27.60 -21.61
C ILE A 677 -13.22 27.78 -22.86
N TYR A 678 -13.68 26.70 -23.47
CA TYR A 678 -14.61 26.74 -24.60
C TYR A 678 -15.92 27.47 -24.24
N TRP A 679 -16.49 27.18 -23.08
CA TRP A 679 -17.70 27.87 -22.61
C TRP A 679 -17.47 29.37 -22.39
N THR A 680 -16.32 29.78 -21.88
CA THR A 680 -15.98 31.19 -21.65
C THR A 680 -15.64 31.91 -22.95
N ASP A 681 -14.92 31.27 -23.88
CA ASP A 681 -14.44 31.88 -25.13
C ASP A 681 -14.30 30.88 -26.26
N SER A 682 -15.45 30.50 -26.84
CA SER A 682 -15.48 29.54 -27.96
C SER A 682 -14.76 30.05 -29.21
N GLU A 683 -14.77 31.36 -29.48
CA GLU A 683 -14.09 31.96 -30.62
C GLU A 683 -12.57 31.80 -30.51
N TRP A 684 -12.01 32.07 -29.35
CA TRP A 684 -10.59 31.93 -29.11
C TRP A 684 -10.13 30.46 -29.24
N ILE A 685 -10.90 29.50 -28.68
CA ILE A 685 -10.63 28.07 -28.83
C ILE A 685 -10.66 27.67 -30.31
N ASN A 686 -11.68 28.07 -31.07
CA ASN A 686 -11.78 27.72 -32.48
C ASN A 686 -10.55 28.21 -33.29
N ASN A 687 -10.04 29.39 -32.99
CA ASN A 687 -8.89 29.97 -33.63
C ASN A 687 -7.53 29.38 -33.21
N ASN A 688 -7.45 28.73 -32.05
CA ASN A 688 -6.20 28.22 -31.48
C ASN A 688 -6.17 26.69 -31.29
N ILE A 689 -7.21 25.97 -31.69
CA ILE A 689 -7.35 24.53 -31.44
C ILE A 689 -6.16 23.72 -31.99
N GLU A 690 -5.66 24.09 -33.17
CA GLU A 690 -4.50 23.43 -33.80
C GLU A 690 -3.20 23.68 -33.05
N LYS A 691 -3.09 24.83 -32.35
CA LYS A 691 -1.94 25.13 -31.51
C LYS A 691 -2.01 24.40 -30.16
N ILE A 692 -3.23 24.26 -29.61
CA ILE A 692 -3.47 23.57 -28.34
C ILE A 692 -3.13 22.09 -28.48
N PHE A 693 -3.60 21.45 -29.56
CA PHE A 693 -3.41 20.03 -29.84
C PHE A 693 -2.35 19.77 -30.94
N CYS A 694 -1.31 20.64 -31.04
CA CYS A 694 -0.19 20.42 -31.95
C CYS A 694 0.67 19.21 -31.53
N ASP A 695 1.54 18.72 -32.42
CA ASP A 695 2.37 17.54 -32.14
C ASP A 695 3.26 17.71 -30.93
N ASP A 696 3.87 18.88 -30.73
CA ASP A 696 4.79 19.16 -29.61
C ASP A 696 4.09 19.16 -28.25
N LEU A 697 2.80 19.49 -28.20
CA LEU A 697 2.00 19.56 -26.96
C LEU A 697 0.99 18.42 -26.85
N TRP A 698 0.91 17.54 -27.84
CA TRP A 698 -0.12 16.48 -27.90
C TRP A 698 -0.18 15.65 -26.61
N ASP A 699 0.93 15.09 -26.22
CA ASP A 699 0.97 14.22 -25.04
C ASP A 699 0.55 14.93 -23.75
N GLU A 700 0.87 16.22 -23.61
CA GLU A 700 0.47 17.01 -22.46
C GLU A 700 -1.00 17.43 -22.52
N THR A 701 -1.44 18.03 -23.61
CA THR A 701 -2.79 18.62 -23.71
C THR A 701 -3.86 17.57 -23.95
N TRP A 702 -3.63 16.67 -24.91
CA TRP A 702 -4.58 15.58 -25.19
C TRP A 702 -4.62 14.59 -24.02
N GLY A 703 -3.45 14.16 -23.50
CA GLY A 703 -3.38 13.27 -22.37
C GLY A 703 -4.11 13.81 -21.14
N SER A 704 -3.95 15.10 -20.84
CA SER A 704 -4.67 15.75 -19.73
C SER A 704 -6.19 15.86 -20.00
N TYR A 705 -6.60 16.12 -21.24
CA TYR A 705 -8.01 16.20 -21.61
C TYR A 705 -8.74 14.87 -21.40
N VAL A 706 -8.18 13.77 -21.91
CA VAL A 706 -8.86 12.47 -21.84
C VAL A 706 -8.70 11.79 -20.48
N SER A 707 -7.61 12.02 -19.77
CA SER A 707 -7.39 11.38 -18.48
C SER A 707 -8.21 12.02 -17.33
N TRP A 708 -8.44 13.33 -17.40
CA TRP A 708 -9.04 14.09 -16.29
C TRP A 708 -10.11 15.11 -16.72
N GLY A 709 -10.10 15.54 -17.98
CA GLY A 709 -11.11 16.45 -18.50
C GLY A 709 -12.46 15.77 -18.65
N ARG A 710 -13.52 16.58 -18.69
CA ARG A 710 -14.87 16.09 -18.97
C ARG A 710 -15.32 16.63 -20.32
N PRO A 711 -15.74 15.79 -21.27
CA PRO A 711 -16.24 16.26 -22.54
C PRO A 711 -17.56 17.01 -22.33
N SER A 712 -17.73 18.13 -23.05
CA SER A 712 -19.00 18.84 -23.16
C SER A 712 -19.58 18.63 -24.58
N PRO A 713 -20.92 18.70 -24.78
CA PRO A 713 -21.53 18.42 -26.08
C PRO A 713 -20.93 19.23 -27.23
N GLN A 714 -20.80 20.54 -27.02
CA GLN A 714 -20.27 21.45 -28.04
C GLN A 714 -18.76 21.29 -28.23
N GLY A 715 -18.01 21.13 -27.14
CA GLY A 715 -16.56 20.89 -27.20
C GLY A 715 -16.21 19.58 -27.87
N PHE A 716 -16.95 18.51 -27.55
CA PHE A 716 -16.79 17.21 -28.18
C PHE A 716 -17.04 17.27 -29.70
N LYS A 717 -18.17 17.86 -30.12
CA LYS A 717 -18.51 18.03 -31.55
C LYS A 717 -17.44 18.83 -32.28
N LEU A 718 -16.96 19.93 -31.72
CA LEU A 718 -15.85 20.70 -32.27
C LEU A 718 -14.60 19.87 -32.48
N LEU A 719 -14.18 19.09 -31.46
CA LEU A 719 -12.97 18.27 -31.55
C LEU A 719 -13.11 17.13 -32.58
N VAL A 720 -14.34 16.60 -32.81
CA VAL A 720 -14.63 15.67 -33.89
C VAL A 720 -14.52 16.38 -35.24
N GLU A 721 -15.17 17.55 -35.43
CA GLU A 721 -15.15 18.35 -36.68
C GLU A 721 -13.75 18.76 -37.10
N LYS A 722 -12.90 19.10 -36.10
CA LYS A 722 -11.49 19.48 -36.30
C LYS A 722 -10.53 18.28 -36.45
N GLY A 723 -11.03 17.07 -36.41
CA GLY A 723 -10.23 15.87 -36.63
C GLY A 723 -9.40 15.42 -35.46
N ILE A 724 -9.52 16.08 -34.26
CA ILE A 724 -8.73 15.76 -33.08
C ILE A 724 -9.02 14.36 -32.55
N TYR A 725 -10.29 13.97 -32.43
CA TYR A 725 -10.68 12.60 -32.08
C TYR A 725 -10.23 11.56 -33.13
N TYR A 726 -10.27 11.87 -34.41
CA TYR A 726 -9.74 10.99 -35.44
C TYR A 726 -8.25 10.73 -35.28
N ARG A 727 -7.48 11.79 -35.06
CA ARG A 727 -6.05 11.68 -34.78
C ARG A 727 -5.78 10.87 -33.52
N ALA A 728 -6.61 11.03 -32.46
CA ALA A 728 -6.47 10.29 -31.22
C ALA A 728 -6.69 8.79 -31.40
N VAL A 729 -7.74 8.40 -32.14
CA VAL A 729 -7.99 6.97 -32.44
C VAL A 729 -6.89 6.36 -33.32
N GLU A 730 -6.27 7.14 -34.20
CA GLU A 730 -5.12 6.69 -35.01
C GLU A 730 -3.85 6.46 -34.15
N LYS A 731 -3.73 7.15 -33.01
CA LYS A 731 -2.60 7.06 -32.07
C LYS A 731 -2.81 6.06 -30.93
N ILE A 732 -3.91 5.29 -30.92
CA ILE A 732 -4.14 4.24 -29.91
C ILE A 732 -2.94 3.27 -29.89
N GLY A 733 -2.39 3.03 -28.70
CA GLY A 733 -1.24 2.17 -28.45
C GLY A 733 0.10 2.87 -28.60
N ASP A 734 0.17 4.14 -29.00
CA ASP A 734 1.40 4.91 -29.01
C ASP A 734 1.85 5.21 -27.57
N LYS A 735 3.17 5.17 -27.35
CA LYS A 735 3.72 5.49 -26.02
C LYS A 735 3.57 6.99 -25.74
N ASN A 736 2.80 7.33 -24.71
CA ASN A 736 2.73 8.71 -24.23
C ASN A 736 4.01 9.07 -23.44
N LYS A 737 4.49 10.30 -23.60
CA LYS A 737 5.65 10.82 -22.89
C LYS A 737 5.42 10.86 -21.37
N TYR A 738 4.19 11.15 -20.93
CA TYR A 738 3.84 11.36 -19.54
C TYR A 738 3.10 10.17 -18.94
N LYS A 739 3.31 9.92 -17.64
CA LYS A 739 2.61 8.90 -16.85
C LYS A 739 1.41 9.54 -16.14
N PHE A 740 0.28 9.53 -16.79
CA PHE A 740 -0.98 9.98 -16.18
C PHE A 740 -1.48 8.94 -15.15
N GLY A 741 -2.24 9.41 -14.16
CA GLY A 741 -2.90 8.52 -13.21
C GLY A 741 -3.94 7.58 -13.86
N LYS A 742 -4.41 7.92 -15.07
CA LYS A 742 -5.27 7.11 -15.92
C LYS A 742 -4.65 7.02 -17.31
N ASN A 743 -4.70 5.84 -17.92
CA ASN A 743 -4.21 5.64 -19.29
C ASN A 743 -5.01 6.53 -20.26
N PRO A 744 -4.35 7.37 -21.09
CA PRO A 744 -5.03 8.21 -22.08
C PRO A 744 -5.91 7.45 -23.07
N ASP A 745 -5.53 6.22 -23.49
CA ASP A 745 -6.36 5.39 -24.38
C ASP A 745 -7.67 4.97 -23.69
N GLU A 746 -7.61 4.63 -22.40
CA GLU A 746 -8.81 4.35 -21.63
C GLU A 746 -9.69 5.60 -21.45
N GLY A 747 -9.08 6.76 -21.24
CA GLY A 747 -9.78 8.04 -21.19
C GLY A 747 -10.46 8.39 -22.53
N LEU A 748 -9.80 8.10 -23.65
CA LEU A 748 -10.39 8.23 -24.99
C LEU A 748 -11.63 7.35 -25.16
N VAL A 749 -11.55 6.08 -24.71
CA VAL A 749 -12.72 5.17 -24.71
C VAL A 749 -13.89 5.79 -23.98
N GLU A 750 -13.67 6.27 -22.75
CA GLU A 750 -14.74 6.88 -21.95
C GLU A 750 -15.34 8.11 -22.63
N HIS A 751 -14.52 8.98 -23.21
CA HIS A 751 -15.00 10.15 -23.95
C HIS A 751 -15.86 9.76 -25.16
N LEU A 752 -15.43 8.76 -25.95
CA LEU A 752 -16.18 8.26 -27.08
C LEU A 752 -17.52 7.63 -26.64
N MET A 753 -17.51 6.87 -25.55
CA MET A 753 -18.71 6.24 -25.02
C MET A 753 -19.67 7.26 -24.38
N ILE A 754 -19.14 8.32 -23.72
CA ILE A 754 -19.98 9.46 -23.30
C ILE A 754 -20.64 10.12 -24.53
N GLY A 755 -19.88 10.36 -25.60
CA GLY A 755 -20.40 10.94 -26.83
C GLY A 755 -21.48 10.06 -27.47
N TYR A 756 -21.29 8.77 -27.50
CA TYR A 756 -22.23 7.79 -28.02
C TYR A 756 -23.50 7.71 -27.14
N PHE A 757 -23.34 7.51 -25.87
CA PHE A 757 -24.44 7.41 -24.90
C PHE A 757 -25.38 8.64 -24.96
N ASN A 758 -24.79 9.83 -25.07
CA ASN A 758 -25.54 11.09 -25.15
C ASN A 758 -25.99 11.46 -26.57
N GLY A 759 -25.78 10.61 -27.58
CA GLY A 759 -26.18 10.86 -28.98
C GLY A 759 -25.43 12.02 -29.64
N TRP A 760 -24.21 12.31 -29.20
CA TRP A 760 -23.36 13.30 -29.89
C TRP A 760 -22.69 12.72 -31.13
N ILE A 761 -22.48 11.40 -31.14
CA ILE A 761 -22.06 10.58 -32.31
C ILE A 761 -22.89 9.32 -32.37
N ASP A 762 -23.10 8.80 -33.57
CA ASP A 762 -23.84 7.57 -33.83
C ASP A 762 -22.89 6.38 -33.93
N PHE A 763 -23.42 5.15 -33.75
CA PHE A 763 -22.65 3.91 -33.86
C PHE A 763 -21.93 3.80 -35.21
N GLU A 764 -22.58 4.23 -36.29
CA GLU A 764 -22.06 4.22 -37.67
C GLU A 764 -21.10 5.40 -37.97
N SER A 765 -20.79 6.25 -37.00
CA SER A 765 -19.87 7.36 -37.22
C SER A 765 -18.46 6.86 -37.55
N ASP A 766 -17.78 7.56 -38.46
CA ASP A 766 -16.45 7.15 -38.92
C ASP A 766 -15.42 7.06 -37.74
N VAL A 767 -15.54 7.93 -36.73
CA VAL A 767 -14.64 7.92 -35.57
C VAL A 767 -14.79 6.62 -34.74
N LEU A 768 -16.02 6.12 -34.56
CA LEU A 768 -16.25 4.84 -33.89
C LEU A 768 -15.83 3.65 -34.73
N LYS A 769 -16.06 3.69 -36.05
CA LYS A 769 -15.57 2.65 -36.96
C LYS A 769 -14.05 2.51 -36.92
N ILE A 770 -13.32 3.62 -36.96
CA ILE A 770 -11.87 3.61 -36.86
C ILE A 770 -11.45 3.11 -35.45
N PHE A 771 -12.13 3.55 -34.39
CA PHE A 771 -11.89 3.07 -33.05
C PHE A 771 -12.03 1.55 -32.95
N PHE A 772 -13.15 0.98 -33.36
CA PHE A 772 -13.37 -0.46 -33.26
C PHE A 772 -12.38 -1.29 -34.07
N ASN A 773 -11.89 -0.75 -35.20
CA ASN A 773 -10.87 -1.41 -36.04
C ASN A 773 -9.45 -1.33 -35.41
N ARG A 774 -9.14 -0.30 -34.66
CA ARG A 774 -7.81 -0.05 -34.12
C ARG A 774 -7.64 -0.48 -32.65
N ALA A 775 -8.71 -0.37 -31.87
CA ALA A 775 -8.67 -0.67 -30.44
C ALA A 775 -8.41 -2.16 -30.18
N SER A 776 -7.58 -2.44 -29.16
CA SER A 776 -7.41 -3.80 -28.67
C SER A 776 -8.74 -4.33 -28.11
N VAL A 777 -8.82 -5.66 -27.95
CA VAL A 777 -10.02 -6.28 -27.35
C VAL A 777 -10.26 -5.76 -25.91
N GLU A 778 -9.21 -5.43 -25.17
CA GLU A 778 -9.29 -4.84 -23.83
C GLU A 778 -9.99 -3.47 -23.84
N LEU A 779 -9.64 -2.61 -24.80
CA LEU A 779 -10.27 -1.28 -24.93
C LEU A 779 -11.71 -1.39 -25.41
N ARG A 780 -12.03 -2.35 -26.31
CA ARG A 780 -13.41 -2.62 -26.73
C ARG A 780 -14.26 -3.18 -25.59
N ALA A 781 -13.70 -4.11 -24.83
CA ALA A 781 -14.33 -4.64 -23.62
C ALA A 781 -14.62 -3.51 -22.59
N LYS A 782 -13.64 -2.61 -22.40
CA LYS A 782 -13.83 -1.44 -21.54
C LYS A 782 -14.90 -0.48 -22.05
N ALA A 783 -15.07 -0.35 -23.34
CA ALA A 783 -16.16 0.45 -23.92
C ALA A 783 -17.54 -0.13 -23.60
N ALA A 784 -17.69 -1.46 -23.69
CA ALA A 784 -18.90 -2.15 -23.29
C ALA A 784 -19.19 -2.01 -21.78
N ASP A 785 -18.19 -2.22 -20.93
CA ASP A 785 -18.28 -2.06 -19.45
C ASP A 785 -18.68 -0.62 -19.07
N PHE A 786 -18.07 0.39 -19.69
CA PHE A 786 -18.37 1.80 -19.41
C PHE A 786 -19.84 2.16 -19.70
N LEU A 787 -20.40 1.66 -20.79
CA LEU A 787 -21.80 1.92 -21.17
C LEU A 787 -22.81 1.29 -20.18
N THR A 788 -22.45 0.21 -19.48
CA THR A 788 -23.30 -0.42 -18.46
C THR A 788 -23.74 0.58 -17.39
N THR A 789 -22.81 1.41 -16.90
CA THR A 789 -23.09 2.42 -15.88
C THR A 789 -24.11 3.48 -16.38
N GLY A 790 -24.01 3.88 -17.65
CA GLY A 790 -24.95 4.82 -18.26
C GLY A 790 -26.37 4.23 -18.39
N PHE A 791 -26.47 2.99 -18.84
CA PHE A 791 -27.76 2.30 -19.01
C PHE A 791 -28.47 2.12 -17.64
N LYS A 792 -27.72 1.79 -16.60
CA LYS A 792 -28.25 1.68 -15.25
C LYS A 792 -28.90 2.96 -14.77
N SER A 793 -28.27 4.11 -14.94
CA SER A 793 -28.82 5.40 -14.52
C SER A 793 -30.16 5.74 -15.19
N VAL A 794 -30.32 5.44 -16.48
CA VAL A 794 -31.57 5.67 -17.24
C VAL A 794 -32.68 4.73 -16.78
N ASN A 795 -32.35 3.51 -16.43
CA ASN A 795 -33.33 2.53 -15.95
C ASN A 795 -33.90 2.90 -14.57
N GLU A 796 -33.07 3.51 -13.72
CA GLU A 796 -33.47 3.97 -12.38
C GLU A 796 -34.31 5.28 -12.41
N GLU A 797 -33.95 6.24 -13.30
CA GLU A 797 -34.54 7.58 -13.30
C GLU A 797 -35.85 7.70 -14.09
N GLY A 798 -36.14 6.81 -15.04
CA GLY A 798 -37.41 6.69 -15.76
C GLY A 798 -37.85 7.97 -16.50
N GLY A 799 -37.14 8.37 -17.57
CA GLY A 799 -37.42 9.60 -18.34
C GLY A 799 -37.86 9.36 -19.80
N THR A 800 -38.23 10.45 -20.48
CA THR A 800 -38.58 10.46 -21.91
C THR A 800 -37.44 10.09 -22.87
N GLU A 801 -36.20 10.03 -22.38
CA GLU A 801 -34.99 9.65 -23.14
C GLU A 801 -34.78 8.13 -23.24
N LYS A 802 -35.62 7.32 -22.56
CA LYS A 802 -35.45 5.86 -22.48
C LYS A 802 -35.49 5.19 -23.87
N ASP A 803 -36.38 5.63 -24.75
CA ASP A 803 -36.51 5.03 -26.09
C ASP A 803 -35.27 5.29 -26.99
N GLU A 804 -34.69 6.50 -26.88
CA GLU A 804 -33.49 6.84 -27.65
C GLU A 804 -32.25 6.07 -27.11
N VAL A 805 -32.15 5.89 -25.79
CA VAL A 805 -31.09 5.11 -25.19
C VAL A 805 -31.23 3.63 -25.49
N ALA A 806 -32.48 3.11 -25.51
CA ALA A 806 -32.78 1.74 -25.95
C ALA A 806 -32.36 1.50 -27.42
N GLU A 807 -32.61 2.45 -28.32
CA GLU A 807 -32.15 2.33 -29.70
C GLU A 807 -30.59 2.31 -29.77
N ARG A 808 -29.92 3.19 -29.05
CA ARG A 808 -28.44 3.18 -28.98
C ARG A 808 -27.91 1.87 -28.38
N MET A 809 -28.47 1.35 -27.32
CA MET A 809 -28.12 0.05 -26.75
C MET A 809 -28.26 -1.07 -27.78
N ARG A 810 -29.40 -1.11 -28.48
CA ARG A 810 -29.67 -2.10 -29.52
C ARG A 810 -28.65 -2.04 -30.67
N ASN A 811 -28.37 -0.83 -31.15
CA ASN A 811 -27.44 -0.63 -32.26
C ASN A 811 -26.00 -1.03 -31.89
N TYR A 812 -25.55 -0.66 -30.68
CA TYR A 812 -24.23 -1.08 -30.19
C TYR A 812 -24.16 -2.60 -30.04
N TRP A 813 -25.10 -3.21 -29.31
CA TRP A 813 -25.08 -4.64 -29.00
C TRP A 813 -25.10 -5.47 -30.29
N ASN A 814 -26.06 -5.24 -31.17
CA ASN A 814 -26.12 -5.94 -32.45
C ASN A 814 -24.88 -5.71 -33.32
N GLY A 815 -24.41 -4.48 -33.43
CA GLY A 815 -23.26 -4.16 -34.28
C GLY A 815 -21.97 -4.81 -33.74
N ARG A 816 -21.80 -4.88 -32.39
CA ARG A 816 -20.65 -5.57 -31.83
C ARG A 816 -20.76 -7.09 -31.90
N LEU A 817 -21.96 -7.66 -31.67
CA LEU A 817 -22.17 -9.09 -31.84
C LEU A 817 -21.82 -9.54 -33.27
N ALA A 818 -22.24 -8.80 -34.32
CA ALA A 818 -21.88 -9.12 -35.69
C ALA A 818 -20.36 -9.14 -35.92
N ALA A 819 -19.63 -8.16 -35.34
CA ALA A 819 -18.17 -8.12 -35.41
C ALA A 819 -17.48 -9.23 -34.62
N ILE A 820 -18.07 -9.65 -33.49
CA ILE A 820 -17.55 -10.75 -32.63
C ILE A 820 -17.79 -12.10 -33.30
N GLU A 821 -18.93 -12.29 -34.01
CA GLU A 821 -19.26 -13.52 -34.76
C GLU A 821 -18.23 -13.83 -35.85
N ASP A 822 -17.62 -12.80 -36.45
CA ASP A 822 -16.60 -12.97 -37.48
C ASP A 822 -15.28 -13.55 -36.89
N GLU A 823 -14.89 -13.15 -35.69
CA GLU A 823 -13.64 -13.57 -35.01
C GLU A 823 -13.88 -13.84 -33.49
N PRO A 824 -14.61 -14.92 -33.15
CA PRO A 824 -15.08 -15.10 -31.78
C PRO A 824 -13.96 -15.25 -30.72
N LYS A 825 -12.86 -15.93 -31.05
CA LYS A 825 -11.76 -16.18 -30.13
C LYS A 825 -10.96 -14.91 -29.80
N GLU A 826 -10.79 -14.04 -30.80
CA GLU A 826 -10.04 -12.79 -30.64
C GLU A 826 -10.86 -11.73 -29.89
N ASN A 827 -12.19 -11.84 -29.96
CA ASN A 827 -13.12 -10.90 -29.37
C ASN A 827 -13.83 -11.44 -28.10
N GLU A 828 -13.40 -12.58 -27.55
CA GLU A 828 -14.02 -13.24 -26.39
C GLU A 828 -14.19 -12.31 -25.18
N LYS A 829 -13.17 -11.49 -24.87
CA LYS A 829 -13.22 -10.55 -23.74
C LYS A 829 -14.32 -9.49 -23.90
N GLU A 830 -14.54 -9.00 -25.11
CA GLU A 830 -15.61 -8.05 -25.40
C GLU A 830 -16.98 -8.69 -25.24
N ALA A 831 -17.15 -9.94 -25.75
CA ALA A 831 -18.37 -10.71 -25.54
C ALA A 831 -18.67 -10.93 -24.06
N ILE A 832 -17.65 -11.23 -23.27
CA ILE A 832 -17.77 -11.40 -21.82
C ILE A 832 -18.34 -10.14 -21.15
N GLU A 833 -17.82 -8.94 -21.45
CA GLU A 833 -18.32 -7.70 -20.82
C GLU A 833 -19.75 -7.35 -21.27
N LEU A 834 -20.13 -7.66 -22.50
CA LEU A 834 -21.51 -7.47 -22.99
C LEU A 834 -22.54 -8.35 -22.24
N THR A 835 -22.15 -9.45 -21.61
CA THR A 835 -23.08 -10.26 -20.81
C THR A 835 -23.64 -9.49 -19.62
N GLY A 836 -22.88 -8.54 -19.05
CA GLY A 836 -23.30 -7.69 -17.94
C GLY A 836 -24.49 -6.76 -18.27
N TRP A 837 -24.82 -6.58 -19.55
CA TRP A 837 -25.91 -5.69 -19.96
C TRP A 837 -27.31 -6.23 -19.64
N VAL A 838 -27.43 -7.49 -19.23
CA VAL A 838 -28.71 -8.09 -18.84
C VAL A 838 -29.36 -7.43 -17.61
N GLU A 839 -28.55 -6.96 -16.67
CA GLU A 839 -29.05 -6.37 -15.42
C GLU A 839 -29.64 -4.98 -15.60
N ASP A 840 -29.00 -4.20 -16.46
CA ASP A 840 -29.27 -2.80 -16.66
C ASP A 840 -29.95 -2.51 -18.04
N SER A 841 -30.45 -3.58 -18.70
CA SER A 841 -31.07 -3.44 -20.02
C SER A 841 -32.31 -2.56 -20.00
N VAL A 842 -32.32 -1.59 -20.89
CA VAL A 842 -33.49 -0.76 -21.20
C VAL A 842 -34.33 -1.31 -22.36
N LEU A 843 -33.92 -2.47 -22.96
CA LEU A 843 -34.63 -3.16 -24.02
C LEU A 843 -35.79 -4.01 -23.49
N PRO A 844 -36.77 -4.40 -24.36
CA PRO A 844 -37.78 -5.38 -23.97
C PRO A 844 -37.17 -6.72 -23.50
N ALA A 845 -37.74 -7.34 -22.47
CA ALA A 845 -37.22 -8.56 -21.83
C ALA A 845 -36.87 -9.67 -22.84
N LYS A 846 -37.76 -9.96 -23.79
CA LYS A 846 -37.53 -10.97 -24.81
C LYS A 846 -36.29 -10.64 -25.67
N GLU A 847 -36.20 -9.42 -26.14
CA GLU A 847 -35.08 -8.94 -26.96
C GLU A 847 -33.74 -9.00 -26.20
N THR A 848 -33.76 -8.57 -24.93
CA THR A 848 -32.57 -8.66 -24.05
C THR A 848 -32.09 -10.10 -23.89
N LEU A 849 -32.99 -11.05 -23.62
CA LEU A 849 -32.65 -12.47 -23.51
C LEU A 849 -32.15 -13.08 -24.81
N GLU A 850 -32.73 -12.69 -25.99
CA GLU A 850 -32.26 -13.14 -27.29
C GLU A 850 -30.82 -12.65 -27.58
N LEU A 851 -30.52 -11.42 -27.26
CA LEU A 851 -29.16 -10.85 -27.39
C LEU A 851 -28.18 -11.49 -26.39
N LEU A 852 -28.63 -11.71 -25.16
CA LEU A 852 -27.84 -12.40 -24.16
C LEU A 852 -27.51 -13.84 -24.54
N GLU A 853 -28.47 -14.60 -25.06
CA GLU A 853 -28.23 -15.98 -25.52
C GLU A 853 -27.14 -16.03 -26.58
N LYS A 854 -27.18 -15.11 -27.59
CA LYS A 854 -26.14 -14.98 -28.58
C LYS A 854 -24.79 -14.62 -27.96
N THR A 855 -24.79 -13.65 -27.03
CA THR A 855 -23.58 -13.18 -26.33
C THR A 855 -22.93 -14.33 -25.54
N LEU A 856 -23.71 -15.08 -24.78
CA LEU A 856 -23.23 -16.25 -24.03
C LEU A 856 -22.67 -17.35 -24.92
N ASN A 857 -23.23 -17.55 -26.12
CA ASN A 857 -22.66 -18.51 -27.06
C ASN A 857 -21.28 -18.06 -27.56
N LEU A 858 -21.08 -16.75 -27.78
CA LEU A 858 -19.81 -16.17 -28.25
C LEU A 858 -18.77 -16.08 -27.14
N SER A 859 -19.19 -15.82 -25.91
CA SER A 859 -18.28 -15.79 -24.73
C SER A 859 -17.93 -17.22 -24.22
N GLY A 860 -18.49 -18.28 -24.82
CA GLY A 860 -18.33 -19.65 -24.33
C GLY A 860 -18.98 -19.88 -22.96
N GLY A 861 -20.06 -19.16 -22.65
CA GLY A 861 -20.75 -19.20 -21.35
C GLY A 861 -20.10 -18.34 -20.26
N LYS A 862 -18.92 -17.77 -20.53
CA LYS A 862 -18.23 -16.86 -19.57
C LYS A 862 -19.00 -15.57 -19.40
N ILE A 863 -19.05 -15.10 -18.16
CA ILE A 863 -19.72 -13.85 -17.78
C ILE A 863 -18.68 -12.82 -17.34
N GLY A 864 -18.97 -11.53 -17.55
CA GLY A 864 -18.06 -10.44 -17.23
C GLY A 864 -17.69 -10.39 -15.77
N LYS A 865 -16.72 -9.53 -15.40
CA LYS A 865 -16.35 -9.25 -14.00
C LYS A 865 -17.52 -8.57 -13.31
N LEU A 866 -18.53 -9.34 -13.03
CA LEU A 866 -19.73 -8.89 -12.37
C LEU A 866 -19.38 -8.46 -10.95
N ARG A 867 -19.88 -7.33 -10.55
CA ARG A 867 -19.87 -6.92 -9.14
C ARG A 867 -20.58 -7.95 -8.27
N ASP A 868 -21.58 -8.64 -8.82
CA ASP A 868 -22.24 -9.78 -8.16
C ASP A 868 -22.91 -10.71 -9.20
N ALA A 869 -22.46 -11.98 -9.28
CA ALA A 869 -23.11 -13.01 -10.10
C ALA A 869 -24.60 -13.22 -9.70
N LYS A 870 -24.99 -12.80 -8.51
CA LYS A 870 -26.37 -12.77 -8.06
C LYS A 870 -27.23 -11.84 -8.93
N GLU A 871 -26.78 -10.62 -9.18
CA GLU A 871 -27.53 -9.63 -9.98
C GLU A 871 -27.73 -10.15 -11.40
N PHE A 872 -26.72 -10.78 -12.00
CA PHE A 872 -26.84 -11.42 -13.32
C PHE A 872 -27.92 -12.53 -13.34
N ILE A 873 -27.91 -13.45 -12.39
CA ILE A 873 -28.90 -14.52 -12.33
C ILE A 873 -30.30 -13.96 -12.01
N GLU A 874 -30.40 -13.02 -11.08
CA GLU A 874 -31.66 -12.31 -10.79
C GLU A 874 -32.20 -11.56 -12.04
N GLY A 875 -31.31 -10.91 -12.79
CA GLY A 875 -31.66 -10.27 -14.06
C GLY A 875 -32.29 -11.24 -15.05
N ILE A 876 -31.65 -12.39 -15.30
CA ILE A 876 -32.21 -13.43 -16.18
C ILE A 876 -33.55 -13.96 -15.64
N CYS A 877 -33.64 -14.27 -14.35
CA CYS A 877 -34.87 -14.80 -13.74
C CYS A 877 -36.03 -13.81 -13.82
N ASN A 878 -35.76 -12.52 -13.61
CA ASN A 878 -36.76 -11.44 -13.70
C ASN A 878 -37.27 -11.25 -15.15
N LEU A 879 -36.34 -11.19 -16.13
CA LEU A 879 -36.66 -11.08 -17.56
C LEU A 879 -37.31 -12.35 -18.10
N GLY A 880 -37.08 -13.50 -17.43
CA GLY A 880 -37.63 -14.80 -17.78
C GLY A 880 -39.13 -14.96 -17.51
N GLN A 881 -39.77 -14.07 -16.73
CA GLN A 881 -41.19 -14.12 -16.51
C GLN A 881 -41.96 -13.89 -17.83
N GLY A 882 -42.64 -14.89 -18.34
CA GLY A 882 -43.28 -14.94 -19.64
C GLY A 882 -42.31 -15.23 -20.84
N ASN A 883 -41.04 -15.53 -20.52
CA ASN A 883 -40.01 -15.94 -21.50
C ASN A 883 -39.13 -17.08 -20.95
N GLU A 884 -39.76 -18.01 -20.21
CA GLU A 884 -39.13 -19.00 -19.37
C GLU A 884 -38.11 -19.90 -20.11
N LEU A 885 -38.50 -20.40 -21.28
CA LEU A 885 -37.61 -21.27 -22.12
C LEU A 885 -36.35 -20.53 -22.59
N LEU A 886 -36.46 -19.25 -22.88
CA LEU A 886 -35.33 -18.43 -23.30
C LEU A 886 -34.40 -18.14 -22.14
N ALA A 887 -34.96 -17.79 -20.96
CA ALA A 887 -34.20 -17.60 -19.74
C ALA A 887 -33.47 -18.88 -19.30
N LEU A 888 -34.12 -20.04 -19.37
CA LEU A 888 -33.50 -21.34 -19.07
C LEU A 888 -32.32 -21.65 -19.99
N ARG A 889 -32.41 -21.33 -21.30
CA ARG A 889 -31.27 -21.50 -22.20
C ARG A 889 -30.09 -20.59 -21.83
N CYS A 890 -30.35 -19.34 -21.46
CA CYS A 890 -29.32 -18.44 -20.98
C CYS A 890 -28.68 -18.96 -19.68
N LEU A 891 -29.47 -19.38 -18.69
CA LEU A 891 -29.00 -19.98 -17.44
C LEU A 891 -28.18 -21.23 -17.67
N LYS A 892 -28.63 -22.12 -18.57
CA LYS A 892 -27.91 -23.37 -18.91
C LYS A 892 -26.55 -23.06 -19.54
N LYS A 893 -26.45 -22.05 -20.37
CA LYS A 893 -25.19 -21.63 -20.96
C LYS A 893 -24.25 -20.93 -19.97
N ALA A 894 -24.77 -20.07 -19.10
CA ALA A 894 -24.02 -19.41 -18.06
C ALA A 894 -23.44 -20.41 -17.02
N ALA A 895 -24.09 -21.54 -16.80
CA ALA A 895 -23.59 -22.60 -15.90
C ALA A 895 -22.27 -23.25 -16.38
N GLU A 896 -21.83 -22.97 -17.63
CA GLU A 896 -20.54 -23.42 -18.15
C GLU A 896 -19.35 -22.62 -17.58
N ASP A 897 -19.58 -21.42 -17.00
CA ASP A 897 -18.54 -20.60 -16.38
C ASP A 897 -18.16 -21.12 -14.99
N LYS A 898 -16.95 -21.66 -14.88
CA LYS A 898 -16.39 -22.15 -13.61
C LYS A 898 -16.21 -21.06 -12.54
N ASN A 899 -16.14 -19.79 -12.91
CA ASN A 899 -15.95 -18.67 -11.96
C ASN A 899 -17.24 -18.34 -11.18
N MET A 900 -18.38 -18.85 -11.61
CA MET A 900 -19.65 -18.74 -10.89
C MET A 900 -19.60 -19.36 -9.48
N HIS A 901 -18.64 -20.24 -9.19
CA HIS A 901 -18.49 -20.93 -7.90
C HIS A 901 -18.35 -20.02 -6.68
N TYR A 902 -17.68 -18.89 -6.83
CA TYR A 902 -17.37 -18.00 -5.69
C TYR A 902 -18.57 -17.19 -5.16
N SER A 903 -19.64 -17.08 -5.94
CA SER A 903 -20.81 -16.26 -5.62
C SER A 903 -22.05 -17.06 -5.15
N TRP A 904 -21.92 -18.34 -5.00
CA TRP A 904 -23.00 -19.31 -4.80
C TRP A 904 -23.99 -19.03 -3.68
N PRO A 905 -23.58 -18.63 -2.45
CA PRO A 905 -24.55 -18.44 -1.37
C PRO A 905 -25.65 -17.42 -1.68
N LYS A 906 -25.38 -16.52 -2.61
CA LYS A 906 -26.28 -15.42 -2.95
C LYS A 906 -27.18 -15.68 -4.17
N ILE A 907 -26.80 -16.61 -5.05
CA ILE A 907 -27.48 -16.91 -6.31
C ILE A 907 -28.66 -17.87 -6.12
N GLN A 908 -28.62 -18.70 -5.11
CA GLN A 908 -29.51 -19.85 -4.92
C GLN A 908 -30.99 -19.50 -4.82
N ASP A 909 -31.31 -18.52 -3.98
CA ASP A 909 -32.71 -18.22 -3.66
C ASP A 909 -33.51 -17.63 -4.86
N PRO A 910 -32.99 -16.70 -5.66
CA PRO A 910 -33.65 -16.24 -6.87
C PRO A 910 -33.87 -17.34 -7.90
N LEU A 911 -32.85 -18.17 -8.14
CA LEU A 911 -32.91 -19.26 -9.11
C LEU A 911 -33.87 -20.37 -8.69
N VAL A 912 -33.83 -20.81 -7.44
CA VAL A 912 -34.77 -21.79 -6.88
C VAL A 912 -36.20 -21.31 -7.04
N LYS A 913 -36.47 -20.05 -6.67
CA LYS A 913 -37.82 -19.45 -6.78
C LYS A 913 -38.31 -19.42 -8.23
N PHE A 914 -37.42 -19.08 -9.19
CA PHE A 914 -37.73 -19.09 -10.61
C PHE A 914 -38.08 -20.51 -11.10
N LEU A 915 -37.24 -21.52 -10.75
CA LEU A 915 -37.45 -22.91 -11.15
C LEU A 915 -38.73 -23.51 -10.55
N GLU A 916 -39.11 -23.17 -9.32
CA GLU A 916 -40.34 -23.61 -8.69
C GLU A 916 -41.61 -23.06 -9.36
N GLY A 917 -41.49 -21.87 -10.02
CA GLY A 917 -42.60 -21.20 -10.68
C GLY A 917 -42.79 -21.57 -12.17
N LEU A 918 -42.02 -22.53 -12.72
CA LEU A 918 -42.02 -22.84 -14.15
C LEU A 918 -43.36 -23.46 -14.61
N PRO A 919 -43.88 -23.03 -15.77
CA PRO A 919 -45.02 -23.69 -16.42
C PRO A 919 -44.63 -25.11 -16.90
N GLU A 920 -45.61 -25.94 -17.10
CA GLU A 920 -45.43 -27.39 -17.43
C GLU A 920 -44.52 -27.61 -18.61
N GLU A 921 -44.67 -26.82 -19.71
CA GLU A 921 -43.86 -26.87 -20.90
C GLU A 921 -42.35 -26.56 -20.70
N ALA A 922 -41.99 -25.87 -19.60
CA ALA A 922 -40.62 -25.47 -19.33
C ALA A 922 -39.94 -26.34 -18.23
N GLN A 923 -40.70 -27.26 -17.58
CA GLN A 923 -40.18 -28.07 -16.46
C GLN A 923 -39.05 -29.00 -16.88
N GLY A 924 -39.07 -29.53 -18.11
CA GLY A 924 -37.99 -30.39 -18.62
C GLY A 924 -36.66 -29.67 -18.70
N GLU A 925 -36.63 -28.45 -19.29
CA GLU A 925 -35.42 -27.60 -19.30
C GLU A 925 -35.05 -27.12 -17.89
N GLY A 926 -36.08 -26.86 -17.05
CA GLY A 926 -35.87 -26.45 -15.65
C GLY A 926 -35.18 -27.55 -14.83
N LYS A 927 -35.50 -28.83 -15.05
CA LYS A 927 -34.79 -29.94 -14.43
C LYS A 927 -33.32 -30.00 -14.81
N ASP A 928 -33.02 -29.79 -16.10
CA ASP A 928 -31.63 -29.71 -16.59
C ASP A 928 -30.84 -28.57 -15.89
N VAL A 929 -31.47 -27.41 -15.76
CA VAL A 929 -30.85 -26.27 -15.05
C VAL A 929 -30.65 -26.60 -13.56
N ALA A 930 -31.64 -27.19 -12.90
CA ALA A 930 -31.50 -27.60 -11.51
C ALA A 930 -30.37 -28.62 -11.32
N ASP A 931 -30.20 -29.57 -12.25
CA ASP A 931 -29.12 -30.56 -12.21
C ASP A 931 -27.71 -29.89 -12.44
N LEU A 932 -27.62 -28.92 -13.31
CA LEU A 932 -26.39 -28.15 -13.56
C LEU A 932 -25.97 -27.32 -12.34
N TYR A 933 -26.90 -26.55 -11.80
CA TYR A 933 -26.64 -25.69 -10.65
C TYR A 933 -26.59 -26.44 -9.31
N GLY A 934 -27.26 -27.60 -9.22
CA GLY A 934 -27.21 -28.47 -8.07
C GLY A 934 -25.85 -29.07 -7.77
N ARG A 935 -24.93 -29.08 -8.74
CA ARG A 935 -23.53 -29.48 -8.55
C ARG A 935 -22.81 -28.62 -7.50
N TYR A 936 -23.22 -27.41 -7.38
CA TYR A 936 -22.59 -26.43 -6.49
C TYR A 936 -23.29 -26.29 -5.12
N ASN A 937 -24.57 -26.63 -5.02
CA ASN A 937 -25.29 -26.74 -3.76
C ASN A 937 -26.38 -27.84 -3.82
N PRO A 938 -25.96 -29.05 -3.59
CA PRO A 938 -26.88 -30.19 -3.67
C PRO A 938 -28.09 -30.05 -2.75
N ASP A 939 -27.91 -29.54 -1.53
CA ASP A 939 -28.98 -29.50 -0.52
C ASP A 939 -30.16 -28.62 -0.94
N LYS A 940 -29.91 -27.48 -1.56
CA LYS A 940 -30.98 -26.57 -1.99
C LYS A 940 -31.66 -26.98 -3.29
N PHE A 941 -30.89 -27.43 -4.29
CA PHE A 941 -31.44 -27.75 -5.60
C PHE A 941 -32.04 -29.14 -5.68
N ARG A 942 -31.70 -30.07 -4.77
CA ARG A 942 -32.24 -31.42 -4.74
C ARG A 942 -33.77 -31.43 -4.65
N ALA A 943 -34.34 -30.67 -3.72
CA ALA A 943 -35.78 -30.59 -3.55
C ALA A 943 -36.51 -30.10 -4.82
N VAL A 944 -35.97 -29.08 -5.48
CA VAL A 944 -36.51 -28.56 -6.75
C VAL A 944 -36.37 -29.61 -7.87
N TRP A 945 -35.18 -30.22 -7.99
CA TRP A 945 -34.94 -31.27 -8.96
C TRP A 945 -35.87 -32.49 -8.77
N GLU A 946 -36.08 -32.95 -7.52
CA GLU A 946 -37.02 -34.04 -7.21
C GLU A 946 -38.46 -33.66 -7.59
N LYS A 947 -38.91 -32.43 -7.30
CA LYS A 947 -40.25 -31.92 -7.64
C LYS A 947 -40.46 -31.91 -9.17
N LEU A 948 -39.50 -31.38 -9.93
CA LEU A 948 -39.53 -31.32 -11.39
C LEU A 948 -39.47 -32.75 -12.00
N ASN A 949 -38.74 -33.67 -11.37
CA ASN A 949 -38.61 -35.02 -11.86
C ASN A 949 -39.90 -35.84 -11.69
N VAL A 950 -40.66 -35.59 -10.60
CA VAL A 950 -41.95 -36.26 -10.36
C VAL A 950 -43.01 -35.74 -11.33
N ALA A 951 -43.01 -34.44 -11.62
CA ALA A 951 -43.97 -33.83 -12.53
C ALA A 951 -43.83 -34.34 -13.99
N ILE A 952 -42.60 -34.60 -14.43
CA ILE A 952 -42.30 -35.18 -15.77
C ILE A 952 -42.66 -36.68 -15.84
N GLY A 953 -42.62 -37.42 -14.72
CA GLY A 953 -42.88 -38.87 -14.68
C GLY A 953 -44.36 -39.24 -14.46
N SER A 954 -45.28 -38.24 -14.34
CA SER A 954 -46.71 -38.47 -14.13
C SER A 954 -47.55 -38.52 -15.45
N ASP A 955 -46.91 -38.37 -16.58
CA ASP A 955 -47.44 -38.64 -17.90
C ASP A 955 -46.96 -40.02 -18.36
#